data_9334e662dba611199123beacc09db02e
#
_entry.id   9334e662dba611199123beacc09db02e
#
_cell.length_a   1.000
_cell.length_b   1.000
_cell.length_c   1.000
_cell.angle_alpha   90.00
_cell.angle_beta   90.00
_cell.angle_gamma   90.00
#
_symmetry.space_group_name_H-M   'P 1'
#
loop_
_entity.id
_entity.type
_entity.pdbx_description
1 polymer ?
#
loop_
_entity_poly.entity_id
_entity_poly.type
_entity_poly.pdbx_seq_one_letter_code
_entity_poly.pdbx_strand_id
1 'polypeptide(L)'
;MCCFLSVFAWADDGRTTISLNGEWDFDQTELAFPPRKYTRKIPVPGLVHLARPKISQYEKFFKKPDGVELVEQFNFLERDYTPMYNWYKRKVFIDEKFKDEQLFLTIKKSQYVTRVFVNRHEVGASMECYTPMDFNITSAVKYGSDNEILIQVGDRAWLPSEAAGGTDKEKVHYLPGIWDDVFITATGKMRVDKVLFLPSLAKGLVTVKTLVRSLYPPQMLYGDKMKDSCKIEYCVKEKTTGRIVGKKMIEGEAKRDNRTYFETSISLDNPKAWTPDSPFLYEGEVSVYDQDELVDRYSVNFGMRDFSRKGKFFTLNGDKFYLRGSNITLQRFFEDPDCQALAWDREWVKKLMVDLPKSIDWNAMRICVGIVPDFWYDLCDEYGIVLQNEWLYWQNHGWDEQVRKEYTNWVWSDGNHPSIVIWDAINENWDSYIGNTLIPELKELDPTRIWDAGYMTSDQMGTNDEMDEPHPYRALTLMHSSELNDYFKNNPYNLGALHENWVGFSSILDAGVPQLVNEYGWIWLWRDGRPSKLTLNNYNYYLGENATPEQCRELQAYWLELETEWLRSERSVGGILAFCHLTNNYGFTGDWFINDIKDLEPSPAFRWFKHCFAPSAVFIDLADRRYTKHLEPLKPGSDLVFNLVGVNDLNKESSGKVLLKLLDEKGTIISTQEESIVIEPFGKRLQPCLLKLPSKSGGYLLIAEYHEKGRAKPVLSRRYLKVGDAVTSFKDYFEYTLN
;
A
#
# COMPACT_ATOMS: atom_id res chain seq x y z
N MET A 1 -8.93 -42.13 10.15
CA MET A 1 -8.22 -41.77 8.93
C MET A 1 -7.29 -40.62 9.32
N CYS A 2 -6.03 -40.92 9.66
CA CYS A 2 -5.07 -39.91 10.10
C CYS A 2 -4.62 -39.12 8.87
N CYS A 3 -5.06 -37.86 8.74
CA CYS A 3 -4.44 -36.94 7.82
C CYS A 3 -3.02 -36.62 8.35
N PHE A 4 -2.01 -37.19 7.73
CA PHE A 4 -0.66 -36.69 7.81
C PHE A 4 -0.63 -35.32 7.11
N LEU A 5 -0.70 -34.25 7.88
CA LEU A 5 -0.31 -32.93 7.42
C LEU A 5 1.20 -32.99 7.16
N SER A 6 1.58 -33.03 5.90
CA SER A 6 2.97 -32.94 5.46
C SER A 6 3.52 -31.57 5.87
N VAL A 7 4.38 -31.58 6.88
CA VAL A 7 5.25 -30.44 7.19
C VAL A 7 6.26 -30.36 6.05
N PHE A 8 6.14 -29.39 5.18
CA PHE A 8 7.14 -29.16 4.14
C PHE A 8 8.38 -28.57 4.80
N ALA A 9 9.45 -29.36 4.85
CA ALA A 9 10.78 -28.89 5.17
C ALA A 9 11.50 -28.57 3.86
N TRP A 10 11.97 -27.35 3.71
CA TRP A 10 12.86 -26.94 2.63
C TRP A 10 14.28 -27.02 3.22
N ALA A 11 15.10 -27.94 2.68
CA ALA A 11 16.50 -28.03 3.05
C ALA A 11 17.33 -27.35 1.96
N ASP A 12 17.91 -26.21 2.30
CA ASP A 12 19.10 -25.70 1.65
C ASP A 12 20.30 -26.21 2.46
N ASP A 13 21.39 -26.55 1.81
CA ASP A 13 22.62 -26.93 2.55
C ASP A 13 23.00 -25.74 3.45
N GLY A 14 22.90 -25.91 4.77
CA GLY A 14 23.21 -24.89 5.77
C GLY A 14 22.03 -24.32 6.56
N ARG A 15 20.81 -24.21 5.99
CA ARG A 15 19.61 -23.76 6.71
C ARG A 15 18.41 -24.64 6.36
N THR A 16 17.74 -25.16 7.36
CA THR A 16 16.47 -25.85 7.16
C THR A 16 15.33 -25.00 7.72
N THR A 17 14.27 -24.83 6.94
CA THR A 17 13.06 -24.10 7.35
C THR A 17 11.87 -25.05 7.44
N ILE A 18 11.15 -25.02 8.57
CA ILE A 18 9.97 -25.83 8.86
C ILE A 18 8.79 -24.87 9.02
N SER A 19 7.87 -24.85 8.04
CA SER A 19 6.67 -24.00 8.11
C SER A 19 5.72 -24.47 9.20
N LEU A 20 5.19 -23.52 9.96
CA LEU A 20 4.15 -23.72 10.96
C LEU A 20 2.82 -23.11 10.55
N ASN A 21 2.69 -22.66 9.32
CA ASN A 21 1.42 -22.16 8.77
C ASN A 21 0.37 -23.29 8.72
N GLY A 22 -0.91 -22.88 8.75
CA GLY A 22 -2.03 -23.80 8.67
C GLY A 22 -2.91 -23.75 9.92
N GLU A 23 -3.61 -24.82 10.22
CA GLU A 23 -4.58 -24.86 11.32
C GLU A 23 -3.90 -25.10 12.67
N TRP A 24 -4.24 -24.27 13.67
CA TRP A 24 -3.79 -24.41 15.06
C TRP A 24 -4.98 -24.64 15.99
N ASP A 25 -4.75 -25.36 17.10
CA ASP A 25 -5.68 -25.36 18.24
C ASP A 25 -5.72 -23.95 18.85
N PHE A 26 -6.90 -23.49 19.20
CA PHE A 26 -7.10 -22.13 19.68
C PHE A 26 -8.11 -22.04 20.82
N ASP A 27 -7.85 -21.16 21.78
CA ASP A 27 -8.86 -20.68 22.73
C ASP A 27 -8.42 -19.36 23.39
N GLN A 28 -9.32 -18.75 24.16
CA GLN A 28 -9.09 -17.48 24.83
C GLN A 28 -9.21 -17.61 26.34
N THR A 29 -8.49 -16.75 27.07
CA THR A 29 -8.57 -16.63 28.53
C THR A 29 -8.54 -15.16 28.95
N GLU A 30 -9.22 -14.83 30.06
CA GLU A 30 -9.16 -13.49 30.68
C GLU A 30 -7.85 -13.25 31.44
N LEU A 31 -7.19 -14.31 31.84
CA LEU A 31 -5.92 -14.27 32.55
C LEU A 31 -4.78 -14.76 31.66
N ALA A 32 -3.56 -14.32 31.93
CA ALA A 32 -2.36 -14.64 31.18
C ALA A 32 -1.88 -16.11 31.32
N PHE A 33 -2.79 -17.05 31.57
CA PHE A 33 -2.50 -18.47 31.68
C PHE A 33 -3.19 -19.25 30.55
N PRO A 34 -2.55 -20.30 30.01
CA PRO A 34 -3.12 -21.07 28.92
C PRO A 34 -4.41 -21.79 29.34
N PRO A 35 -5.39 -21.93 28.44
CA PRO A 35 -6.65 -22.62 28.74
C PRO A 35 -6.40 -24.12 29.03
N ARG A 36 -7.22 -24.70 29.88
CA ARG A 36 -7.14 -26.16 30.18
C ARG A 36 -7.52 -27.01 28.97
N LYS A 37 -8.38 -26.48 28.08
CA LYS A 37 -8.84 -27.13 26.85
C LYS A 37 -8.84 -26.11 25.73
N TYR A 38 -8.51 -26.55 24.53
CA TYR A 38 -8.64 -25.80 23.28
C TYR A 38 -9.89 -26.30 22.56
N THR A 39 -10.88 -25.47 22.43
CA THR A 39 -12.20 -25.84 21.88
C THR A 39 -12.39 -25.36 20.45
N ARG A 40 -11.48 -24.57 19.93
CA ARG A 40 -11.51 -23.96 18.62
C ARG A 40 -10.29 -24.31 17.79
N LYS A 41 -10.42 -24.06 16.49
CA LYS A 41 -9.34 -24.04 15.52
C LYS A 41 -9.24 -22.64 14.90
N ILE A 42 -8.03 -22.27 14.50
CA ILE A 42 -7.76 -20.99 13.83
C ILE A 42 -6.68 -21.20 12.75
N PRO A 43 -6.82 -20.56 11.56
CA PRO A 43 -5.74 -20.53 10.60
C PRO A 43 -4.61 -19.60 11.04
N VAL A 44 -3.39 -19.93 10.72
CA VAL A 44 -2.19 -19.09 10.81
C VAL A 44 -1.53 -19.11 9.42
N PRO A 45 -1.38 -17.95 8.77
CA PRO A 45 -1.80 -16.61 9.19
C PRO A 45 -3.31 -16.43 9.34
N GLY A 46 -3.72 -15.50 10.22
CA GLY A 46 -5.10 -15.12 10.40
C GLY A 46 -5.36 -14.34 11.70
N LEU A 47 -6.48 -13.63 11.74
CA LEU A 47 -6.94 -12.90 12.93
C LEU A 47 -8.03 -13.67 13.68
N VAL A 48 -8.30 -13.30 14.93
CA VAL A 48 -9.19 -14.03 15.86
C VAL A 48 -10.61 -14.28 15.33
N HIS A 49 -11.12 -13.43 14.43
CA HIS A 49 -12.45 -13.62 13.84
C HIS A 49 -12.55 -14.86 12.92
N LEU A 50 -11.39 -15.41 12.50
CA LEU A 50 -11.31 -16.64 11.71
C LEU A 50 -11.40 -17.91 12.55
N ALA A 51 -11.39 -17.82 13.88
CA ALA A 51 -11.53 -18.97 14.76
C ALA A 51 -12.86 -19.73 14.51
N ARG A 52 -12.82 -21.05 14.59
CA ARG A 52 -13.99 -21.93 14.43
C ARG A 52 -14.07 -22.91 15.61
N PRO A 53 -15.19 -23.01 16.31
CA PRO A 53 -16.40 -22.16 16.24
C PRO A 53 -16.10 -20.68 16.42
N LYS A 54 -16.92 -19.82 15.80
CA LYS A 54 -16.76 -18.35 15.88
C LYS A 54 -16.80 -17.83 17.32
N ILE A 55 -16.17 -16.71 17.56
CA ILE A 55 -16.14 -16.02 18.86
C ILE A 55 -17.18 -14.91 18.82
N SER A 56 -18.26 -15.06 19.58
CA SER A 56 -19.46 -14.21 19.50
C SER A 56 -19.20 -12.72 19.76
N GLN A 57 -18.23 -12.38 20.60
CA GLN A 57 -17.92 -10.96 20.87
C GLN A 57 -17.39 -10.20 19.65
N TYR A 58 -16.80 -10.89 18.65
CA TYR A 58 -16.31 -10.26 17.43
C TYR A 58 -17.37 -10.22 16.32
N GLU A 59 -18.42 -11.03 16.39
CA GLU A 59 -19.47 -11.06 15.34
C GLU A 59 -20.22 -9.73 15.21
N LYS A 60 -20.32 -8.97 16.30
CA LYS A 60 -20.97 -7.66 16.30
C LYS A 60 -20.20 -6.60 15.49
N PHE A 61 -18.88 -6.72 15.36
CA PHE A 61 -18.06 -5.78 14.60
C PHE A 61 -18.31 -5.84 13.09
N PHE A 62 -18.84 -6.96 12.63
CA PHE A 62 -19.07 -7.25 11.22
C PHE A 62 -20.55 -7.14 10.81
N LYS A 63 -21.35 -6.37 11.56
CA LYS A 63 -22.76 -6.15 11.22
C LYS A 63 -22.90 -5.01 10.21
N LYS A 64 -23.74 -5.23 9.20
CA LYS A 64 -24.15 -4.18 8.26
C LYS A 64 -25.02 -3.16 9.00
N PRO A 65 -24.71 -1.84 8.96
CA PRO A 65 -25.54 -0.82 9.57
C PRO A 65 -26.84 -0.59 8.76
N ASP A 66 -27.94 -0.28 9.45
CA ASP A 66 -29.21 0.03 8.80
C ASP A 66 -29.19 1.38 8.06
N GLY A 67 -28.48 2.36 8.64
CA GLY A 67 -28.33 3.72 8.11
C GLY A 67 -26.87 4.17 8.04
N VAL A 68 -26.67 5.39 7.52
CA VAL A 68 -25.37 6.08 7.56
C VAL A 68 -25.45 7.14 8.63
N GLU A 69 -24.64 7.00 9.67
CA GLU A 69 -24.49 8.03 10.71
C GLU A 69 -23.31 8.92 10.35
N LEU A 70 -23.55 10.23 10.34
CA LEU A 70 -22.48 11.22 10.20
C LEU A 70 -21.54 11.15 11.40
N VAL A 71 -20.26 11.24 11.11
CA VAL A 71 -19.23 11.34 12.14
C VAL A 71 -18.91 12.81 12.34
N GLU A 72 -19.31 13.33 13.49
CA GLU A 72 -19.00 14.71 13.92
C GLU A 72 -17.58 14.80 14.53
N GLN A 73 -17.09 13.67 15.07
CA GLN A 73 -15.75 13.54 15.65
C GLN A 73 -15.23 12.11 15.43
N PHE A 74 -13.94 11.97 15.20
CA PHE A 74 -13.27 10.66 15.23
C PHE A 74 -13.22 10.18 16.67
N ASN A 75 -14.22 9.38 17.09
CA ASN A 75 -14.26 8.79 18.42
C ASN A 75 -13.32 7.58 18.48
N PHE A 76 -12.18 7.79 19.11
CA PHE A 76 -11.19 6.75 19.33
C PHE A 76 -11.59 5.88 20.52
N LEU A 77 -11.74 4.58 20.30
CA LEU A 77 -11.68 3.56 21.33
C LEU A 77 -12.92 3.38 22.25
N GLU A 78 -14.11 3.30 21.71
CA GLU A 78 -15.15 2.54 22.43
C GLU A 78 -14.86 1.04 22.26
N ARG A 79 -14.23 0.45 23.28
CA ARG A 79 -14.01 -0.99 23.37
C ARG A 79 -15.29 -1.65 23.87
N ASP A 80 -16.15 -2.03 22.97
CA ASP A 80 -17.35 -2.78 23.30
C ASP A 80 -17.08 -4.31 23.30
N TYR A 81 -15.94 -4.74 23.84
CA TYR A 81 -15.59 -6.14 24.03
C TYR A 81 -14.62 -6.34 25.18
N THR A 82 -14.55 -7.56 25.71
CA THR A 82 -13.62 -7.92 26.79
C THR A 82 -12.26 -8.26 26.18
N PRO A 83 -11.18 -7.54 26.57
CA PRO A 83 -9.83 -7.90 26.15
C PRO A 83 -9.45 -9.30 26.64
N MET A 84 -8.91 -10.12 25.75
CA MET A 84 -8.57 -11.52 26.02
C MET A 84 -7.11 -11.80 25.68
N TYR A 85 -6.56 -12.83 26.32
CA TYR A 85 -5.34 -13.48 25.85
C TYR A 85 -5.71 -14.58 24.87
N ASN A 86 -5.14 -14.56 23.69
CA ASN A 86 -5.40 -15.47 22.57
C ASN A 86 -4.32 -16.53 22.54
N TRP A 87 -4.67 -17.78 22.76
CA TRP A 87 -3.74 -18.89 22.88
C TRP A 87 -3.80 -19.81 21.66
N TYR A 88 -2.67 -19.88 20.97
CA TYR A 88 -2.42 -20.77 19.83
C TYR A 88 -1.60 -21.94 20.31
N LYS A 89 -1.97 -23.16 19.88
CA LYS A 89 -1.28 -24.38 20.26
C LYS A 89 -1.05 -25.26 19.04
N ARG A 90 0.17 -25.74 18.89
CA ARG A 90 0.54 -26.71 17.85
C ARG A 90 1.57 -27.70 18.37
N LYS A 91 1.54 -28.95 17.87
CA LYS A 91 2.58 -29.94 18.04
C LYS A 91 3.44 -30.01 16.80
N VAL A 92 4.75 -30.05 16.99
CA VAL A 92 5.74 -30.11 15.91
C VAL A 92 6.76 -31.17 16.26
N PHE A 93 7.01 -32.10 15.35
CA PHE A 93 8.09 -33.06 15.47
C PHE A 93 9.42 -32.40 15.09
N ILE A 94 10.40 -32.44 15.98
CA ILE A 94 11.78 -31.95 15.73
C ILE A 94 12.69 -33.18 15.61
N ASP A 95 13.24 -33.36 14.42
CA ASP A 95 14.08 -34.51 14.08
C ASP A 95 15.39 -34.51 14.91
N GLU A 96 15.89 -35.68 15.26
CA GLU A 96 17.14 -35.88 16.00
C GLU A 96 18.36 -35.29 15.25
N LYS A 97 18.32 -35.23 13.93
CA LYS A 97 19.37 -34.64 13.10
C LYS A 97 19.68 -33.16 13.43
N PHE A 98 18.72 -32.43 14.02
CA PHE A 98 18.91 -31.03 14.40
C PHE A 98 19.54 -30.81 15.78
N LYS A 99 20.00 -31.89 16.46
CA LYS A 99 20.48 -31.82 17.85
C LYS A 99 21.67 -30.89 18.06
N ASP A 100 22.53 -30.77 17.06
CA ASP A 100 23.73 -29.93 17.12
C ASP A 100 23.52 -28.56 16.46
N GLU A 101 22.29 -28.27 15.97
CA GLU A 101 21.91 -27.02 15.34
C GLU A 101 21.25 -26.07 16.33
N GLN A 102 21.15 -24.80 15.90
CA GLN A 102 20.44 -23.75 16.62
C GLN A 102 19.07 -23.56 15.99
N LEU A 103 18.03 -23.66 16.79
CA LEU A 103 16.66 -23.58 16.35
C LEU A 103 16.03 -22.24 16.77
N PHE A 104 15.45 -21.55 15.80
CA PHE A 104 14.72 -20.30 16.02
C PHE A 104 13.29 -20.42 15.50
N LEU A 105 12.33 -20.05 16.34
CA LEU A 105 10.95 -19.83 15.92
C LEU A 105 10.81 -18.37 15.52
N THR A 106 10.41 -18.14 14.27
CA THR A 106 10.15 -16.82 13.72
C THR A 106 8.66 -16.63 13.53
N ILE A 107 8.12 -15.52 14.03
CA ILE A 107 6.79 -15.02 13.74
C ILE A 107 6.98 -13.74 12.97
N LYS A 108 6.56 -13.71 11.69
CA LYS A 108 6.80 -12.51 10.87
C LYS A 108 6.01 -11.31 11.35
N LYS A 109 4.71 -11.49 11.59
CA LYS A 109 3.86 -10.40 12.10
C LYS A 109 2.76 -10.95 13.00
N SER A 110 2.57 -10.36 14.16
CA SER A 110 1.43 -10.63 15.04
C SER A 110 1.09 -9.41 15.89
N GLN A 111 -0.17 -9.26 16.27
CA GLN A 111 -0.67 -8.14 17.09
C GLN A 111 -1.65 -8.68 18.14
N TYR A 112 -1.48 -8.35 19.45
CA TYR A 112 -0.45 -7.50 20.09
C TYR A 112 0.21 -8.32 21.22
N VAL A 113 1.40 -7.92 21.68
CA VAL A 113 2.12 -8.57 22.79
C VAL A 113 2.21 -10.09 22.64
N THR A 114 3.23 -10.54 21.95
CA THR A 114 3.43 -11.96 21.67
C THR A 114 4.36 -12.59 22.70
N ARG A 115 3.96 -13.74 23.29
CA ARG A 115 4.79 -14.58 24.15
C ARG A 115 4.83 -16.01 23.61
N VAL A 116 6.00 -16.58 23.59
CA VAL A 116 6.22 -17.93 23.02
C VAL A 116 6.68 -18.89 24.10
N PHE A 117 6.06 -20.08 24.12
CA PHE A 117 6.42 -21.18 25.03
C PHE A 117 6.65 -22.46 24.22
N VAL A 118 7.72 -23.18 24.54
CA VAL A 118 8.02 -24.50 23.98
C VAL A 118 8.11 -25.49 25.12
N ASN A 119 7.34 -26.59 25.03
CA ASN A 119 7.22 -27.58 26.09
C ASN A 119 6.97 -26.97 27.48
N ARG A 120 6.15 -25.90 27.52
CA ARG A 120 5.78 -25.09 28.71
C ARG A 120 6.90 -24.21 29.28
N HIS A 121 8.04 -24.12 28.62
CA HIS A 121 9.10 -23.15 28.95
C HIS A 121 8.90 -21.90 28.13
N GLU A 122 8.78 -20.72 28.77
CA GLU A 122 8.77 -19.46 28.08
C GLU A 122 10.14 -19.20 27.44
N VAL A 123 10.17 -18.97 26.12
CA VAL A 123 11.40 -18.74 25.36
C VAL A 123 11.58 -17.27 24.98
N GLY A 124 10.53 -16.46 25.13
CA GLY A 124 10.61 -15.03 24.93
C GLY A 124 9.27 -14.35 24.76
N ALA A 125 9.32 -13.00 24.75
CA ALA A 125 8.19 -12.13 24.51
C ALA A 125 8.59 -10.92 23.66
N SER A 126 7.64 -10.34 22.91
CA SER A 126 7.84 -9.13 22.14
C SER A 126 6.57 -8.29 22.12
N MET A 127 6.74 -6.96 22.00
CA MET A 127 5.66 -6.00 21.73
C MET A 127 5.63 -5.57 20.28
N GLU A 128 6.54 -6.01 19.44
CA GLU A 128 6.56 -5.74 18.01
C GLU A 128 5.34 -6.35 17.35
N CYS A 129 4.73 -5.61 16.40
CA CYS A 129 3.49 -6.04 15.76
C CYS A 129 3.65 -6.22 14.25
N TYR A 130 4.58 -5.50 13.64
CA TYR A 130 4.63 -5.30 12.19
C TYR A 130 5.95 -5.74 11.56
N THR A 131 6.87 -6.27 12.36
CA THR A 131 8.19 -6.77 11.92
C THR A 131 8.47 -8.15 12.50
N PRO A 132 9.38 -8.93 11.86
CA PRO A 132 9.68 -10.28 12.30
C PRO A 132 10.30 -10.36 13.70
N MET A 133 9.80 -11.30 14.49
CA MET A 133 10.27 -11.63 15.84
C MET A 133 10.91 -13.02 15.83
N ASP A 134 12.14 -13.13 16.31
CA ASP A 134 12.90 -14.37 16.41
C ASP A 134 13.07 -14.83 17.87
N PHE A 135 12.69 -16.06 18.16
CA PHE A 135 12.82 -16.67 19.48
C PHE A 135 13.74 -17.89 19.42
N ASN A 136 14.86 -17.87 20.16
CA ASN A 136 15.72 -19.03 20.26
C ASN A 136 15.04 -20.13 21.08
N ILE A 137 14.75 -21.26 20.46
CA ILE A 137 14.04 -22.39 21.06
C ILE A 137 14.95 -23.59 21.33
N THR A 138 16.25 -23.53 21.00
CA THR A 138 17.21 -24.61 21.02
C THR A 138 17.22 -25.39 22.35
N SER A 139 17.24 -24.66 23.48
CA SER A 139 17.30 -25.27 24.81
C SER A 139 15.97 -25.84 25.32
N ALA A 140 14.85 -25.46 24.67
CA ALA A 140 13.51 -25.86 25.10
C ALA A 140 12.93 -27.04 24.30
N VAL A 141 13.52 -27.37 23.16
CA VAL A 141 13.06 -28.48 22.30
C VAL A 141 13.56 -29.83 22.77
N LYS A 142 12.79 -30.87 22.44
CA LYS A 142 13.15 -32.28 22.55
C LYS A 142 13.35 -32.85 21.16
N TYR A 143 14.53 -33.37 20.89
CA TYR A 143 14.87 -33.95 19.60
C TYR A 143 14.30 -35.36 19.46
N GLY A 144 14.04 -35.82 18.26
CA GLY A 144 13.41 -37.11 17.96
C GLY A 144 12.00 -37.27 18.50
N SER A 145 11.32 -36.20 18.83
CA SER A 145 9.97 -36.22 19.45
C SER A 145 9.08 -35.02 19.09
N ASP A 146 7.80 -35.17 19.42
CA ASP A 146 6.85 -34.07 19.34
C ASP A 146 7.12 -33.00 20.41
N ASN A 147 7.10 -31.75 20.01
CA ASN A 147 7.20 -30.58 20.87
C ASN A 147 5.89 -29.78 20.86
N GLU A 148 5.44 -29.38 22.04
CA GLU A 148 4.30 -28.49 22.19
C GLU A 148 4.78 -27.04 22.06
N ILE A 149 4.24 -26.31 21.07
CA ILE A 149 4.44 -24.87 20.90
C ILE A 149 3.14 -24.18 21.31
N LEU A 150 3.25 -23.23 22.25
CA LEU A 150 2.17 -22.32 22.61
C LEU A 150 2.60 -20.91 22.28
N ILE A 151 1.71 -20.17 21.62
CA ILE A 151 1.88 -18.73 21.37
C ILE A 151 0.71 -18.02 22.03
N GLN A 152 1.01 -17.08 22.91
CA GLN A 152 0.04 -16.14 23.48
C GLN A 152 0.11 -14.86 22.66
N VAL A 153 -1.01 -14.41 22.15
CA VAL A 153 -1.15 -13.09 21.51
C VAL A 153 -2.14 -12.28 22.35
N GLY A 154 -1.68 -11.18 22.90
CA GLY A 154 -2.49 -10.29 23.70
C GLY A 154 -3.43 -9.42 22.85
N ASP A 155 -4.36 -8.77 23.51
CA ASP A 155 -5.15 -7.68 22.96
C ASP A 155 -4.36 -6.37 23.03
N ARG A 156 -4.72 -5.38 22.19
CA ARG A 156 -4.14 -4.03 22.25
C ARG A 156 -4.23 -3.42 23.66
N ALA A 157 -5.26 -3.79 24.43
CA ALA A 157 -5.43 -3.36 25.81
C ALA A 157 -4.30 -3.75 26.75
N TRP A 158 -3.51 -4.75 26.37
CA TRP A 158 -2.38 -5.24 27.17
C TRP A 158 -1.05 -4.56 26.80
N LEU A 159 -1.04 -3.72 25.76
CA LEU A 159 0.10 -2.86 25.50
C LEU A 159 0.18 -1.77 26.59
N PRO A 160 1.37 -1.43 27.07
CA PRO A 160 1.56 -0.19 27.82
C PRO A 160 1.07 1.03 27.04
N SER A 161 0.63 2.07 27.73
CA SER A 161 0.02 3.26 27.11
C SER A 161 0.92 3.95 26.09
N GLU A 162 2.22 3.90 26.29
CA GLU A 162 3.22 4.53 25.43
C GLU A 162 3.89 3.55 24.46
N ALA A 163 3.40 2.32 24.34
CA ALA A 163 3.98 1.38 23.42
C ALA A 163 3.56 1.69 21.97
N ALA A 164 4.47 1.49 21.03
CA ALA A 164 4.27 1.69 19.59
C ALA A 164 3.43 0.57 18.96
N GLY A 165 2.14 0.51 19.30
CA GLY A 165 1.20 -0.51 18.79
C GLY A 165 0.52 -0.12 17.47
N GLY A 166 0.98 0.92 16.79
CA GLY A 166 0.37 1.48 15.59
C GLY A 166 -0.86 2.35 15.90
N THR A 167 -1.09 3.37 15.09
CA THR A 167 -2.23 4.30 15.24
C THR A 167 -2.88 4.59 13.91
N ASP A 168 -4.21 4.56 13.87
CA ASP A 168 -5.04 4.94 12.73
C ASP A 168 -6.35 5.55 13.25
N LYS A 169 -6.67 6.78 12.83
CA LYS A 169 -7.87 7.51 13.27
C LYS A 169 -9.17 6.89 12.77
N GLU A 170 -9.13 6.09 11.74
CA GLU A 170 -10.31 5.47 11.14
C GLU A 170 -10.44 3.97 11.47
N LYS A 171 -9.46 3.41 12.19
CA LYS A 171 -9.52 2.03 12.68
C LYS A 171 -10.21 1.97 14.04
N VAL A 172 -11.28 1.18 14.12
CA VAL A 172 -12.14 1.08 15.31
C VAL A 172 -11.84 -0.19 16.11
N HIS A 173 -11.63 -1.32 15.43
CA HIS A 173 -11.44 -2.63 16.02
C HIS A 173 -10.04 -3.16 15.75
N TYR A 174 -9.19 -3.18 16.75
CA TYR A 174 -7.83 -3.68 16.65
C TYR A 174 -7.79 -5.19 16.93
N LEU A 175 -8.29 -6.00 15.98
CA LEU A 175 -8.39 -7.46 16.12
C LEU A 175 -7.00 -8.09 16.31
N PRO A 176 -6.77 -8.85 17.39
CA PRO A 176 -5.51 -9.55 17.58
C PRO A 176 -5.37 -10.77 16.66
N GLY A 177 -4.12 -11.22 16.48
CA GLY A 177 -3.84 -12.45 15.76
C GLY A 177 -2.41 -12.53 15.23
N ILE A 178 -2.07 -13.72 14.72
CA ILE A 178 -0.84 -13.97 13.98
C ILE A 178 -1.18 -13.84 12.50
N TRP A 179 -0.81 -12.72 11.89
CA TRP A 179 -1.35 -12.34 10.59
C TRP A 179 -0.33 -12.43 9.44
N ASP A 180 0.87 -12.99 9.71
CA ASP A 180 1.85 -13.38 8.70
C ASP A 180 2.50 -14.72 9.08
N ASP A 181 3.46 -15.17 8.31
CA ASP A 181 4.06 -16.51 8.40
C ASP A 181 4.70 -16.82 9.74
N VAL A 182 4.61 -18.10 10.13
CA VAL A 182 5.31 -18.68 11.27
C VAL A 182 6.11 -19.89 10.82
N PHE A 183 7.40 -19.94 11.22
CA PHE A 183 8.27 -21.07 10.88
C PHE A 183 9.39 -21.27 11.90
N ILE A 184 9.98 -22.45 11.87
CA ILE A 184 11.22 -22.76 12.61
C ILE A 184 12.36 -22.82 11.60
N THR A 185 13.50 -22.20 11.93
CA THR A 185 14.75 -22.36 11.20
C THR A 185 15.75 -23.13 12.05
N ALA A 186 16.49 -24.06 11.43
CA ALA A 186 17.63 -24.74 12.01
C ALA A 186 18.89 -24.34 11.24
N THR A 187 19.94 -23.92 11.97
CA THR A 187 21.22 -23.44 11.42
C THR A 187 22.37 -23.85 12.32
N GLY A 188 23.60 -23.75 11.87
CA GLY A 188 24.75 -23.84 12.75
C GLY A 188 24.85 -22.68 13.76
N LYS A 189 25.99 -22.62 14.48
CA LYS A 189 26.17 -21.61 15.56
C LYS A 189 26.51 -20.21 15.08
N MET A 190 26.76 -20.00 13.79
CA MET A 190 26.84 -18.70 13.15
C MET A 190 25.75 -18.63 12.10
N ARG A 191 24.83 -17.63 12.21
CA ARG A 191 23.71 -17.50 11.29
C ARG A 191 23.61 -16.10 10.71
N VAL A 192 23.11 -16.00 9.49
CA VAL A 192 22.66 -14.73 8.90
C VAL A 192 21.34 -14.34 9.57
N ASP A 193 21.35 -13.27 10.33
CA ASP A 193 20.17 -12.73 10.99
C ASP A 193 19.40 -11.78 10.08
N LYS A 194 20.11 -10.93 9.36
CA LYS A 194 19.55 -9.91 8.45
C LYS A 194 20.47 -9.72 7.24
N VAL A 195 19.88 -9.43 6.09
CA VAL A 195 20.62 -9.07 4.88
C VAL A 195 19.87 -8.06 4.03
N LEU A 196 20.58 -7.10 3.46
CA LEU A 196 20.09 -6.17 2.45
C LEU A 196 20.99 -6.22 1.22
N PHE A 197 20.40 -6.48 0.06
CA PHE A 197 21.02 -6.32 -1.25
C PHE A 197 20.57 -4.97 -1.83
N LEU A 198 21.43 -3.97 -1.75
CA LEU A 198 21.17 -2.59 -2.14
C LEU A 198 21.73 -2.34 -3.55
N PRO A 199 20.89 -2.35 -4.57
CA PRO A 199 21.33 -2.23 -5.96
C PRO A 199 21.68 -0.78 -6.33
N SER A 200 22.63 -0.65 -7.27
CA SER A 200 22.82 0.52 -8.10
C SER A 200 22.95 0.08 -9.55
N LEU A 201 21.88 0.22 -10.32
CA LEU A 201 21.83 -0.18 -11.72
C LEU A 201 22.85 0.60 -12.55
N ALA A 202 22.90 1.92 -12.37
CA ALA A 202 23.82 2.80 -13.10
C ALA A 202 25.30 2.46 -12.91
N LYS A 203 25.64 1.87 -11.74
CA LYS A 203 27.02 1.46 -11.44
C LYS A 203 27.27 -0.02 -11.72
N GLY A 204 26.23 -0.80 -12.05
CA GLY A 204 26.32 -2.27 -12.15
C GLY A 204 26.78 -2.90 -10.83
N LEU A 205 26.37 -2.35 -9.68
CA LEU A 205 26.89 -2.70 -8.37
C LEU A 205 25.75 -3.06 -7.40
N VAL A 206 25.98 -4.05 -6.56
CA VAL A 206 25.10 -4.37 -5.42
C VAL A 206 25.93 -4.25 -4.15
N THR A 207 25.56 -3.33 -3.26
CA THR A 207 26.10 -3.28 -1.90
C THR A 207 25.30 -4.24 -1.02
N VAL A 208 25.98 -5.12 -0.33
CA VAL A 208 25.36 -6.09 0.55
C VAL A 208 25.72 -5.79 2.00
N LYS A 209 24.71 -5.54 2.81
CA LYS A 209 24.82 -5.34 4.26
C LYS A 209 24.27 -6.57 4.95
N THR A 210 25.01 -7.10 5.92
CA THR A 210 24.69 -8.37 6.57
C THR A 210 24.93 -8.29 8.06
N LEU A 211 23.97 -8.81 8.85
CA LEU A 211 24.16 -9.07 10.27
C LEU A 211 24.34 -10.57 10.47
N VAL A 212 25.51 -10.99 10.89
CA VAL A 212 25.80 -12.37 11.29
C VAL A 212 25.73 -12.46 12.80
N ARG A 213 24.93 -13.37 13.32
CA ARG A 213 24.82 -13.66 14.75
C ARG A 213 25.68 -14.88 15.08
N SER A 214 26.65 -14.73 15.98
CA SER A 214 27.36 -15.84 16.60
C SER A 214 26.63 -16.24 17.88
N LEU A 215 26.36 -17.52 18.03
CA LEU A 215 25.68 -18.16 19.16
C LEU A 215 26.67 -18.95 20.03
N TYR A 216 27.97 -18.79 19.79
CA TYR A 216 29.01 -19.29 20.68
C TYR A 216 28.96 -18.52 21.99
N PRO A 217 28.98 -19.21 23.16
CA PRO A 217 28.95 -18.52 24.44
C PRO A 217 30.22 -17.67 24.64
N PRO A 218 30.11 -16.52 25.31
CA PRO A 218 31.29 -15.73 25.63
C PRO A 218 32.21 -16.51 26.53
N GLN A 219 33.53 -16.48 26.26
CA GLN A 219 34.51 -17.10 27.13
C GLN A 219 34.90 -16.15 28.25
N MET A 220 34.47 -16.44 29.46
CA MET A 220 34.71 -15.60 30.63
C MET A 220 36.07 -15.80 31.31
N LEU A 221 36.88 -16.73 30.88
CA LEU A 221 38.16 -17.08 31.51
C LEU A 221 39.33 -16.82 30.55
N TYR A 222 40.20 -15.93 30.94
CA TYR A 222 41.51 -15.59 30.35
C TYR A 222 41.50 -14.99 28.96
N GLY A 223 41.17 -13.70 28.90
CA GLY A 223 41.59 -12.77 27.84
C GLY A 223 41.43 -13.25 26.42
N ASP A 224 40.48 -12.69 25.70
CA ASP A 224 40.61 -12.36 24.30
C ASP A 224 40.07 -13.27 23.19
N LYS A 225 39.27 -14.30 23.44
CA LYS A 225 38.48 -14.81 22.32
C LYS A 225 36.98 -14.50 22.48
N MET A 226 36.67 -13.20 22.40
CA MET A 226 35.29 -12.72 22.26
C MET A 226 34.79 -12.75 20.81
N LYS A 227 35.63 -13.28 19.87
CA LYS A 227 35.34 -13.35 18.43
C LYS A 227 35.81 -14.65 17.84
N ASP A 228 35.11 -15.13 16.84
CA ASP A 228 35.47 -16.29 16.04
C ASP A 228 35.61 -15.90 14.57
N SER A 229 36.63 -16.45 13.90
CA SER A 229 36.84 -16.25 12.46
C SER A 229 35.69 -16.89 11.68
N CYS A 230 35.22 -16.19 10.66
CA CYS A 230 34.23 -16.70 9.73
C CYS A 230 34.53 -16.25 8.29
N LYS A 231 34.08 -17.05 7.33
CA LYS A 231 34.06 -16.65 5.93
C LYS A 231 32.62 -16.46 5.51
N ILE A 232 32.39 -15.41 4.71
CA ILE A 232 31.05 -15.10 4.21
C ILE A 232 31.12 -15.04 2.69
N GLU A 233 30.38 -15.90 2.04
CA GLU A 233 30.26 -15.93 0.60
C GLU A 233 28.93 -15.27 0.19
N TYR A 234 29.01 -14.36 -0.73
CA TYR A 234 27.89 -13.69 -1.36
C TYR A 234 27.78 -14.13 -2.81
N CYS A 235 26.60 -14.54 -3.22
CA CYS A 235 26.31 -14.99 -4.58
C CYS A 235 25.07 -14.30 -5.12
N VAL A 236 25.12 -13.81 -6.34
CA VAL A 236 23.96 -13.23 -7.06
C VAL A 236 23.65 -14.11 -8.26
N LYS A 237 22.39 -14.57 -8.33
CA LYS A 237 21.88 -15.43 -9.41
C LYS A 237 20.69 -14.74 -10.10
N GLU A 238 20.53 -14.94 -11.40
CA GLU A 238 19.25 -14.62 -12.06
C GLU A 238 18.18 -15.58 -11.52
N LYS A 239 17.08 -15.05 -10.98
CA LYS A 239 16.02 -15.87 -10.33
C LYS A 239 15.42 -16.91 -11.30
N THR A 240 15.24 -16.56 -12.57
CA THR A 240 14.57 -17.42 -13.57
C THR A 240 15.46 -18.52 -14.14
N THR A 241 16.77 -18.27 -14.22
CA THR A 241 17.70 -19.19 -14.89
C THR A 241 18.66 -19.89 -13.92
N GLY A 242 18.78 -19.39 -12.68
CA GLY A 242 19.78 -19.82 -11.72
C GLY A 242 21.24 -19.45 -12.11
N ARG A 243 21.44 -18.70 -13.19
CA ARG A 243 22.76 -18.30 -13.66
C ARG A 243 23.42 -17.36 -12.66
N ILE A 244 24.59 -17.73 -12.17
CA ILE A 244 25.41 -16.87 -11.30
C ILE A 244 25.95 -15.70 -12.14
N VAL A 245 25.71 -14.48 -11.68
CA VAL A 245 26.13 -13.23 -12.32
C VAL A 245 27.08 -12.40 -11.49
N GLY A 246 27.24 -12.74 -10.20
CA GLY A 246 28.22 -12.12 -9.32
C GLY A 246 28.50 -13.01 -8.11
N LYS A 247 29.75 -12.98 -7.66
CA LYS A 247 30.16 -13.75 -6.47
C LYS A 247 31.29 -13.05 -5.75
N LYS A 248 31.29 -13.07 -4.43
CA LYS A 248 32.35 -12.51 -3.60
C LYS A 248 32.44 -13.25 -2.27
N MET A 249 33.66 -13.45 -1.80
CA MET A 249 33.95 -13.96 -0.48
C MET A 249 34.72 -12.94 0.33
N ILE A 250 34.39 -12.81 1.59
CA ILE A 250 35.13 -12.02 2.57
C ILE A 250 35.47 -12.90 3.79
N GLU A 251 36.53 -12.56 4.47
CA GLU A 251 36.91 -13.12 5.75
C GLU A 251 36.73 -12.06 6.83
N GLY A 252 36.30 -12.49 8.03
CA GLY A 252 36.07 -11.57 9.14
C GLY A 252 35.98 -12.29 10.47
N GLU A 253 35.64 -11.55 11.50
CA GLU A 253 35.46 -12.05 12.85
C GLU A 253 34.07 -11.71 13.38
N ALA A 254 33.32 -12.71 13.78
CA ALA A 254 32.01 -12.56 14.44
C ALA A 254 32.18 -12.49 15.97
N LYS A 255 31.57 -11.51 16.61
CA LYS A 255 31.54 -11.38 18.08
C LYS A 255 30.68 -12.46 18.67
N ARG A 256 31.18 -13.18 19.71
CA ARG A 256 30.42 -14.23 20.40
C ARG A 256 29.20 -13.68 21.11
N ASP A 257 28.12 -14.44 21.10
CA ASP A 257 26.82 -14.09 21.68
C ASP A 257 26.30 -12.71 21.23
N ASN A 258 26.60 -12.35 19.96
CA ASN A 258 26.26 -11.04 19.44
C ASN A 258 26.04 -11.06 17.91
N ARG A 259 25.51 -9.97 17.39
CA ARG A 259 25.43 -9.65 15.97
C ARG A 259 26.66 -8.86 15.55
N THR A 260 27.22 -9.22 14.41
CA THR A 260 28.33 -8.48 13.79
C THR A 260 27.91 -8.02 12.43
N TYR A 261 28.13 -6.74 12.15
CA TYR A 261 27.84 -6.13 10.87
C TYR A 261 28.97 -6.34 9.88
N PHE A 262 28.62 -6.76 8.68
CA PHE A 262 29.50 -6.88 7.53
C PHE A 262 28.92 -6.13 6.34
N GLU A 263 29.79 -5.51 5.56
CA GLU A 263 29.41 -4.83 4.32
C GLU A 263 30.39 -5.15 3.21
N THR A 264 29.87 -5.38 2.01
CA THR A 264 30.69 -5.58 0.81
C THR A 264 29.93 -5.13 -0.43
N SER A 265 30.60 -5.09 -1.58
CA SER A 265 29.95 -4.78 -2.85
C SER A 265 30.33 -5.82 -3.90
N ILE A 266 29.38 -6.16 -4.77
CA ILE A 266 29.50 -7.13 -5.84
C ILE A 266 29.22 -6.41 -7.16
N SER A 267 30.15 -6.50 -8.12
CA SER A 267 29.94 -5.98 -9.47
C SER A 267 29.19 -7.01 -10.32
N LEU A 268 28.22 -6.55 -11.07
CA LEU A 268 27.45 -7.33 -12.02
C LEU A 268 27.70 -6.82 -13.44
N ASP A 269 28.00 -7.72 -14.38
CA ASP A 269 28.18 -7.37 -15.76
C ASP A 269 26.84 -7.24 -16.49
N ASN A 270 26.52 -6.05 -16.99
CA ASN A 270 25.29 -5.74 -17.72
C ASN A 270 24.02 -6.25 -17.02
N PRO A 271 23.75 -5.81 -15.79
CA PRO A 271 22.59 -6.25 -15.05
C PRO A 271 21.30 -5.83 -15.75
N LYS A 272 20.31 -6.73 -15.76
CA LYS A 272 18.96 -6.45 -16.24
C LYS A 272 18.21 -5.60 -15.22
N ALA A 273 17.58 -4.53 -15.69
CA ALA A 273 16.82 -3.64 -14.85
C ALA A 273 15.50 -4.27 -14.39
N TRP A 274 15.08 -3.97 -13.18
CA TRP A 274 13.71 -4.13 -12.73
C TRP A 274 12.91 -2.87 -13.11
N THR A 275 11.78 -3.07 -13.77
CA THR A 275 10.81 -2.01 -14.11
C THR A 275 9.39 -2.57 -14.00
N PRO A 276 8.34 -1.73 -13.89
CA PRO A 276 6.94 -2.18 -13.93
C PRO A 276 6.57 -2.99 -15.17
N ASP A 277 7.18 -2.69 -16.32
CA ASP A 277 6.91 -3.38 -17.58
C ASP A 277 7.77 -4.63 -17.76
N SER A 278 8.89 -4.73 -17.06
CA SER A 278 9.84 -5.86 -17.10
C SER A 278 10.45 -6.11 -15.73
N PRO A 279 9.70 -6.73 -14.80
CA PRO A 279 10.10 -6.91 -13.42
C PRO A 279 11.11 -8.06 -13.27
N PHE A 280 12.36 -7.81 -13.65
CA PHE A 280 13.41 -8.82 -13.60
C PHE A 280 14.00 -8.96 -12.21
N LEU A 281 13.98 -10.18 -11.65
CA LEU A 281 14.45 -10.46 -10.30
C LEU A 281 15.75 -11.27 -10.29
N TYR A 282 16.56 -10.98 -9.27
CA TYR A 282 17.73 -11.72 -8.86
C TYR A 282 17.48 -12.39 -7.51
N GLU A 283 18.19 -13.49 -7.27
CA GLU A 283 18.33 -14.11 -5.96
C GLU A 283 19.70 -13.75 -5.42
N GLY A 284 19.73 -13.13 -4.25
CA GLY A 284 20.92 -12.88 -3.47
C GLY A 284 21.07 -13.92 -2.38
N GLU A 285 22.16 -14.64 -2.37
CA GLU A 285 22.48 -15.70 -1.40
C GLU A 285 23.68 -15.29 -0.55
N VAL A 286 23.58 -15.52 0.75
CA VAL A 286 24.67 -15.33 1.71
C VAL A 286 24.92 -16.66 2.42
N SER A 287 26.15 -17.19 2.29
CA SER A 287 26.61 -18.41 2.94
C SER A 287 27.66 -18.07 3.99
N VAL A 288 27.49 -18.57 5.22
CA VAL A 288 28.43 -18.40 6.33
C VAL A 288 29.15 -19.72 6.59
N TYR A 289 30.45 -19.63 6.64
CA TYR A 289 31.34 -20.78 6.95
C TYR A 289 32.06 -20.55 8.28
N ASP A 290 32.05 -21.56 9.11
CA ASP A 290 32.85 -21.69 10.33
C ASP A 290 33.94 -22.74 10.11
N GLN A 291 35.21 -22.35 10.16
CA GLN A 291 36.36 -23.26 9.90
C GLN A 291 36.22 -24.07 8.59
N ASP A 292 35.75 -23.44 7.53
CA ASP A 292 35.48 -24.03 6.20
C ASP A 292 34.23 -24.94 6.12
N GLU A 293 33.50 -25.15 7.20
CA GLU A 293 32.20 -25.82 7.20
C GLU A 293 31.06 -24.80 6.95
N LEU A 294 30.18 -25.11 6.01
CA LEU A 294 28.98 -24.32 5.76
C LEU A 294 28.00 -24.48 6.94
N VAL A 295 27.75 -23.40 7.67
CA VAL A 295 26.92 -23.43 8.88
C VAL A 295 25.58 -22.68 8.71
N ASP A 296 25.47 -21.84 7.69
CA ASP A 296 24.21 -21.20 7.34
C ASP A 296 24.22 -20.70 5.89
N ARG A 297 23.04 -20.75 5.26
CA ARG A 297 22.78 -20.16 3.93
C ARG A 297 21.43 -19.47 3.94
N TYR A 298 21.40 -18.22 3.52
CA TYR A 298 20.20 -17.40 3.49
C TYR A 298 20.03 -16.71 2.15
N SER A 299 18.85 -16.85 1.55
CA SER A 299 18.53 -16.28 0.24
C SER A 299 17.39 -15.29 0.33
N VAL A 300 17.47 -14.22 -0.47
CA VAL A 300 16.42 -13.23 -0.68
C VAL A 300 16.32 -12.86 -2.15
N ASN A 301 15.12 -12.45 -2.59
CA ASN A 301 14.96 -11.87 -3.91
C ASN A 301 15.23 -10.36 -3.88
N PHE A 302 15.75 -9.81 -4.96
CA PHE A 302 15.89 -8.36 -5.16
C PHE A 302 15.86 -8.02 -6.66
N GLY A 303 15.75 -6.73 -7.00
CA GLY A 303 15.77 -6.26 -8.37
C GLY A 303 16.80 -5.14 -8.56
N MET A 304 17.48 -5.12 -9.70
CA MET A 304 18.41 -4.06 -10.06
C MET A 304 17.64 -2.84 -10.55
N ARG A 305 17.58 -1.81 -9.73
CA ARG A 305 16.95 -0.53 -10.08
C ARG A 305 17.59 0.64 -9.36
N ASP A 306 17.45 1.82 -9.93
CA ASP A 306 17.73 3.10 -9.29
C ASP A 306 16.43 3.91 -9.23
N PHE A 307 15.92 4.21 -8.03
CA PHE A 307 14.81 5.12 -7.84
C PHE A 307 15.29 6.38 -7.13
N SER A 308 14.99 7.55 -7.69
CA SER A 308 15.51 8.81 -7.23
C SER A 308 14.61 9.97 -7.67
N ARG A 309 15.09 11.20 -7.50
CA ARG A 309 14.41 12.40 -7.98
C ARG A 309 15.32 13.28 -8.84
N LYS A 310 14.72 14.03 -9.75
CA LYS A 310 15.37 15.09 -10.52
C LYS A 310 14.46 16.32 -10.56
N GLY A 311 14.77 17.29 -9.71
CA GLY A 311 13.89 18.44 -9.47
C GLY A 311 12.53 17.96 -8.94
N LYS A 312 11.45 18.32 -9.60
CA LYS A 312 10.06 18.00 -9.27
C LYS A 312 9.58 16.61 -9.73
N PHE A 313 10.44 15.80 -10.32
CA PHE A 313 10.02 14.50 -10.87
C PHE A 313 10.75 13.38 -10.17
N PHE A 314 10.05 12.28 -9.94
CA PHE A 314 10.65 11.00 -9.66
C PHE A 314 11.38 10.47 -10.91
N THR A 315 12.39 9.65 -10.70
CA THR A 315 13.09 8.95 -11.76
C THR A 315 13.23 7.47 -11.42
N LEU A 316 13.01 6.62 -12.41
CA LEU A 316 13.29 5.19 -12.35
C LEU A 316 14.33 4.87 -13.42
N ASN A 317 15.47 4.31 -12.99
CA ASN A 317 16.58 3.95 -13.88
C ASN A 317 17.09 5.12 -14.75
N GLY A 318 17.02 6.33 -14.22
CA GLY A 318 17.46 7.57 -14.89
C GLY A 318 16.39 8.28 -15.71
N ASP A 319 15.30 7.62 -16.06
CA ASP A 319 14.17 8.20 -16.79
C ASP A 319 13.15 8.82 -15.83
N LYS A 320 12.49 9.91 -16.26
CA LYS A 320 11.36 10.46 -15.51
C LYS A 320 10.27 9.41 -15.37
N PHE A 321 9.68 9.33 -14.19
CA PHE A 321 8.66 8.36 -13.86
C PHE A 321 7.50 9.03 -13.12
N TYR A 322 6.28 8.87 -13.65
CA TYR A 322 5.05 9.41 -13.06
C TYR A 322 4.27 8.30 -12.37
N LEU A 323 4.01 8.45 -11.07
CA LEU A 323 3.27 7.49 -10.26
C LEU A 323 1.76 7.64 -10.54
N ARG A 324 1.09 6.54 -10.88
CA ARG A 324 -0.36 6.49 -11.11
C ARG A 324 -0.94 5.30 -10.37
N GLY A 325 -1.95 5.52 -9.54
CA GLY A 325 -2.53 4.43 -8.79
C GLY A 325 -3.51 4.83 -7.71
N SER A 326 -3.51 4.06 -6.64
CA SER A 326 -4.41 4.23 -5.50
C SER A 326 -3.79 3.71 -4.20
N ASN A 327 -4.60 3.65 -3.13
CA ASN A 327 -4.19 3.29 -1.79
C ASN A 327 -4.80 1.95 -1.37
N ILE A 328 -4.08 1.21 -0.54
CA ILE A 328 -4.53 -0.02 0.13
C ILE A 328 -4.51 0.21 1.63
N THR A 329 -5.66 0.12 2.30
CA THR A 329 -5.73 0.22 3.77
C THR A 329 -6.04 -1.15 4.38
N LEU A 330 -5.08 -2.09 4.27
CA LEU A 330 -5.27 -3.47 4.72
C LEU A 330 -5.64 -3.55 6.21
N GLN A 331 -5.02 -2.71 7.05
CA GLN A 331 -5.29 -2.73 8.49
C GLN A 331 -6.73 -2.34 8.82
N ARG A 332 -7.36 -1.47 8.00
CA ARG A 332 -8.80 -1.17 8.07
C ARG A 332 -9.64 -2.30 7.46
N PHE A 333 -9.18 -2.89 6.35
CA PHE A 333 -9.87 -4.02 5.70
C PHE A 333 -9.99 -5.23 6.61
N PHE A 334 -9.11 -5.43 7.58
CA PHE A 334 -9.28 -6.47 8.61
C PHE A 334 -10.56 -6.30 9.45
N GLU A 335 -11.18 -5.14 9.44
CA GLU A 335 -12.47 -4.86 10.10
C GLU A 335 -13.66 -4.99 9.15
N ASP A 336 -13.43 -5.28 7.88
CA ASP A 336 -14.47 -5.44 6.87
C ASP A 336 -15.30 -6.71 7.13
N PRO A 337 -16.65 -6.64 7.12
CA PRO A 337 -17.50 -7.78 7.31
C PRO A 337 -17.22 -8.96 6.37
N ASP A 338 -16.77 -8.64 5.16
CA ASP A 338 -16.53 -9.60 4.09
C ASP A 338 -15.03 -9.96 3.92
N CYS A 339 -14.14 -9.42 4.76
CA CYS A 339 -12.71 -9.72 4.72
C CYS A 339 -12.44 -11.22 4.82
N GLN A 340 -13.07 -11.90 5.80
CA GLN A 340 -12.85 -13.33 6.05
C GLN A 340 -11.35 -13.68 5.95
N ALA A 341 -10.98 -14.60 5.07
CA ALA A 341 -9.59 -14.99 4.81
C ALA A 341 -9.00 -14.39 3.52
N LEU A 342 -9.68 -13.44 2.87
CA LEU A 342 -9.28 -12.89 1.57
C LEU A 342 -7.88 -12.26 1.58
N ALA A 343 -7.52 -11.60 2.68
CA ALA A 343 -6.20 -10.98 2.84
C ALA A 343 -5.02 -11.98 2.74
N TRP A 344 -5.30 -13.29 2.87
CA TRP A 344 -4.33 -14.39 2.77
C TRP A 344 -4.58 -15.30 1.55
N ASP A 345 -5.53 -14.96 0.68
CA ASP A 345 -5.76 -15.64 -0.59
C ASP A 345 -4.89 -15.01 -1.69
N ARG A 346 -3.85 -15.73 -2.13
CA ARG A 346 -2.87 -15.24 -3.08
C ARG A 346 -3.47 -14.85 -4.43
N GLU A 347 -4.48 -15.59 -4.91
CA GLU A 347 -5.12 -15.30 -6.20
C GLU A 347 -6.00 -14.05 -6.10
N TRP A 348 -6.73 -13.89 -5.00
CA TRP A 348 -7.51 -12.70 -4.75
C TRP A 348 -6.61 -11.46 -4.61
N VAL A 349 -5.53 -11.58 -3.84
CA VAL A 349 -4.55 -10.48 -3.67
C VAL A 349 -3.87 -10.14 -4.98
N LYS A 350 -3.50 -11.15 -5.81
CA LYS A 350 -2.94 -10.90 -7.13
C LYS A 350 -3.91 -10.14 -8.01
N LYS A 351 -5.20 -10.51 -8.02
CA LYS A 351 -6.23 -9.78 -8.78
C LYS A 351 -6.35 -8.34 -8.29
N LEU A 352 -6.37 -8.12 -6.97
CA LEU A 352 -6.46 -6.81 -6.33
C LEU A 352 -5.24 -5.93 -6.64
N MET A 353 -4.03 -6.43 -6.37
CA MET A 353 -2.79 -5.65 -6.39
C MET A 353 -2.14 -5.53 -7.78
N VAL A 354 -2.46 -6.45 -8.68
CA VAL A 354 -1.76 -6.55 -9.98
C VAL A 354 -2.71 -6.47 -11.15
N ASP A 355 -3.66 -7.42 -11.26
CA ASP A 355 -4.40 -7.60 -12.50
C ASP A 355 -5.34 -6.41 -12.76
N LEU A 356 -6.09 -5.97 -11.75
CA LEU A 356 -6.98 -4.82 -11.86
C LEU A 356 -6.20 -3.51 -12.06
N PRO A 357 -5.20 -3.15 -11.24
CA PRO A 357 -4.38 -1.97 -11.46
C PRO A 357 -3.78 -1.87 -12.86
N LYS A 358 -3.13 -2.93 -13.32
CA LYS A 358 -2.54 -2.96 -14.67
C LYS A 358 -3.57 -2.84 -15.79
N SER A 359 -4.79 -3.32 -15.58
CA SER A 359 -5.88 -3.23 -16.59
C SER A 359 -6.31 -1.79 -16.88
N ILE A 360 -5.95 -0.85 -16.00
CA ILE A 360 -6.28 0.58 -16.11
C ILE A 360 -5.04 1.49 -16.12
N ASP A 361 -3.88 0.94 -16.49
CA ASP A 361 -2.61 1.66 -16.61
C ASP A 361 -2.06 2.22 -15.27
N TRP A 362 -2.47 1.70 -14.12
CA TRP A 362 -1.82 1.99 -12.85
C TRP A 362 -0.48 1.27 -12.73
N ASN A 363 0.50 1.96 -12.20
CA ASN A 363 1.86 1.45 -12.00
C ASN A 363 2.32 1.52 -10.54
N ALA A 364 1.53 2.12 -9.66
CA ALA A 364 1.89 2.36 -8.27
C ALA A 364 0.73 2.10 -7.31
N MET A 365 1.05 1.74 -6.06
CA MET A 365 0.14 1.68 -4.92
C MET A 365 0.80 2.28 -3.70
N ARG A 366 0.03 2.95 -2.84
CA ARG A 366 0.44 3.24 -1.47
C ARG A 366 -0.16 2.18 -0.56
N ILE A 367 0.68 1.58 0.24
CA ILE A 367 0.23 0.77 1.38
C ILE A 367 0.00 1.75 2.52
N CYS A 368 -1.26 2.13 2.74
CA CYS A 368 -1.64 3.26 3.56
C CYS A 368 -2.05 2.84 4.96
N VAL A 369 -1.57 3.59 5.90
CA VAL A 369 -1.67 3.42 7.35
C VAL A 369 -1.48 1.96 7.75
N GLY A 370 -0.26 1.46 7.50
CA GLY A 370 0.19 0.14 7.92
C GLY A 370 0.62 -0.79 6.79
N ILE A 371 1.47 -1.71 7.13
CA ILE A 371 2.12 -2.67 6.24
C ILE A 371 1.24 -3.89 5.97
N VAL A 372 1.65 -4.72 5.00
CA VAL A 372 0.93 -5.92 4.53
C VAL A 372 1.73 -7.20 4.82
N PRO A 373 1.15 -8.40 4.69
CA PRO A 373 1.91 -9.66 4.68
C PRO A 373 2.96 -9.70 3.57
N ASP A 374 4.09 -10.34 3.80
CA ASP A 374 5.25 -10.31 2.90
C ASP A 374 4.91 -10.74 1.47
N PHE A 375 4.04 -11.75 1.28
CA PHE A 375 3.69 -12.22 -0.06
C PHE A 375 2.97 -11.18 -0.93
N TRP A 376 2.38 -10.11 -0.36
CA TRP A 376 1.82 -8.99 -1.10
C TRP A 376 2.93 -8.22 -1.82
N TYR A 377 4.05 -7.99 -1.12
CA TYR A 377 5.24 -7.37 -1.71
C TYR A 377 5.84 -8.26 -2.80
N ASP A 378 5.93 -9.60 -2.54
CA ASP A 378 6.42 -10.55 -3.55
C ASP A 378 5.62 -10.47 -4.85
N LEU A 379 4.28 -10.35 -4.78
CA LEU A 379 3.44 -10.16 -5.96
C LEU A 379 3.76 -8.85 -6.69
N CYS A 380 3.97 -7.76 -5.97
CA CYS A 380 4.36 -6.49 -6.57
C CYS A 380 5.74 -6.54 -7.23
N ASP A 381 6.69 -7.26 -6.61
CA ASP A 381 8.02 -7.50 -7.18
C ASP A 381 7.96 -8.33 -8.47
N GLU A 382 7.19 -9.42 -8.45
CA GLU A 382 7.07 -10.37 -9.56
C GLU A 382 6.33 -9.78 -10.77
N TYR A 383 5.35 -8.91 -10.51
CA TYR A 383 4.49 -8.36 -11.57
C TYR A 383 4.71 -6.88 -11.86
N GLY A 384 5.58 -6.19 -11.13
CA GLY A 384 5.96 -4.81 -11.41
C GLY A 384 4.88 -3.79 -11.02
N ILE A 385 4.58 -3.67 -9.75
CA ILE A 385 3.83 -2.57 -9.15
C ILE A 385 4.77 -1.84 -8.19
N VAL A 386 4.91 -0.55 -8.35
CA VAL A 386 5.74 0.29 -7.47
C VAL A 386 4.98 0.61 -6.20
N LEU A 387 5.66 0.63 -5.05
CA LEU A 387 5.04 0.85 -3.75
C LEU A 387 5.63 2.05 -3.00
N GLN A 388 4.75 2.90 -2.49
CA GLN A 388 4.98 3.71 -1.31
C GLN A 388 4.55 2.86 -0.11
N ASN A 389 5.50 2.46 0.73
CA ASN A 389 5.25 1.58 1.87
C ASN A 389 5.23 2.39 3.15
N GLU A 390 4.07 2.47 3.81
CA GLU A 390 3.84 3.34 4.94
C GLU A 390 3.76 2.58 6.26
N TRP A 391 4.34 3.17 7.30
CA TRP A 391 4.22 2.67 8.67
C TRP A 391 2.84 2.99 9.27
N LEU A 392 2.35 2.16 10.18
CA LEU A 392 1.08 2.38 10.88
C LEU A 392 1.21 3.49 11.94
N TYR A 393 1.35 4.73 11.51
CA TYR A 393 1.47 5.87 12.39
C TYR A 393 0.70 7.10 11.89
N TRP A 394 -0.35 7.49 12.61
CA TRP A 394 -1.12 8.71 12.33
C TRP A 394 -1.22 9.66 13.53
N GLN A 395 -1.04 9.22 14.77
CA GLN A 395 -1.27 10.06 15.96
C GLN A 395 -0.07 10.20 16.87
N ASN A 396 0.44 9.10 17.39
CA ASN A 396 1.54 9.05 18.35
C ASN A 396 2.41 7.83 18.06
N HIS A 397 3.73 8.03 17.96
CA HIS A 397 4.65 6.95 17.64
C HIS A 397 4.97 6.04 18.84
N GLY A 398 4.70 6.48 20.07
CA GLY A 398 5.05 5.76 21.28
C GLY A 398 6.50 5.99 21.72
N TRP A 399 7.11 5.01 22.37
CA TRP A 399 8.51 5.11 22.85
C TRP A 399 9.53 5.18 21.72
N ASP A 400 10.42 6.16 21.75
CA ASP A 400 11.48 6.39 20.76
C ASP A 400 12.34 5.13 20.52
N GLU A 401 12.73 4.41 21.58
CA GLU A 401 13.56 3.22 21.47
C GLU A 401 12.83 2.07 20.75
N GLN A 402 11.53 1.89 21.03
CA GLN A 402 10.73 0.86 20.35
C GLN A 402 10.54 1.22 18.88
N VAL A 403 10.16 2.47 18.60
CA VAL A 403 9.99 2.95 17.22
C VAL A 403 11.28 2.83 16.42
N ARG A 404 12.42 3.25 16.97
CA ARG A 404 13.73 3.06 16.32
C ARG A 404 13.99 1.60 15.98
N LYS A 405 13.74 0.69 16.93
CA LYS A 405 13.91 -0.75 16.74
C LYS A 405 12.99 -1.28 15.63
N GLU A 406 11.71 -0.92 15.67
CA GLU A 406 10.72 -1.40 14.70
C GLU A 406 10.98 -0.85 13.31
N TYR A 407 11.26 0.46 13.13
CA TYR A 407 11.59 1.03 11.82
C TYR A 407 12.91 0.45 11.26
N THR A 408 13.91 0.24 12.12
CA THR A 408 15.14 -0.43 11.70
C THR A 408 14.86 -1.87 11.24
N ASN A 409 14.02 -2.61 11.98
CA ASN A 409 13.61 -3.96 11.59
C ASN A 409 12.76 -3.95 10.31
N TRP A 410 11.92 -2.96 10.11
CA TRP A 410 11.12 -2.77 8.91
C TRP A 410 12.01 -2.61 7.66
N VAL A 411 13.03 -1.75 7.73
CA VAL A 411 14.00 -1.61 6.63
C VAL A 411 14.74 -2.92 6.37
N TRP A 412 15.19 -3.62 7.41
CA TRP A 412 15.86 -4.92 7.26
C TRP A 412 14.94 -6.02 6.71
N SER A 413 13.66 -5.99 7.05
CA SER A 413 12.67 -6.97 6.58
C SER A 413 12.29 -6.74 5.12
N ASP A 414 11.89 -5.50 4.80
CA ASP A 414 11.23 -5.20 3.54
C ASP A 414 12.17 -4.55 2.51
N GLY A 415 13.40 -4.20 2.91
CA GLY A 415 14.35 -3.46 2.07
C GLY A 415 14.92 -4.23 0.87
N ASN A 416 14.65 -5.54 0.73
CA ASN A 416 15.03 -6.30 -0.45
C ASN A 416 13.98 -6.23 -1.57
N HIS A 417 12.74 -5.81 -1.29
CA HIS A 417 11.67 -5.70 -2.29
C HIS A 417 11.94 -4.56 -3.27
N PRO A 418 12.19 -4.83 -4.56
CA PRO A 418 12.42 -3.77 -5.55
C PRO A 418 11.18 -2.93 -5.83
N SER A 419 9.99 -3.45 -5.58
CA SER A 419 8.72 -2.73 -5.70
C SER A 419 8.63 -1.55 -4.73
N ILE A 420 9.16 -1.68 -3.51
CA ILE A 420 9.18 -0.60 -2.53
C ILE A 420 10.21 0.45 -2.97
N VAL A 421 9.76 1.65 -3.31
CA VAL A 421 10.62 2.75 -3.78
C VAL A 421 10.57 3.97 -2.87
N ILE A 422 9.51 4.10 -2.08
CA ILE A 422 9.31 5.16 -1.09
C ILE A 422 9.03 4.50 0.26
N TRP A 423 9.80 4.88 1.27
CA TRP A 423 9.51 4.65 2.67
C TRP A 423 8.70 5.84 3.20
N ASP A 424 7.49 5.58 3.64
CA ASP A 424 6.59 6.56 4.19
C ASP A 424 6.48 6.37 5.70
N ALA A 425 7.07 7.29 6.42
CA ALA A 425 7.26 7.11 7.85
C ALA A 425 6.03 7.49 8.68
N ILE A 426 5.18 8.38 8.19
CA ILE A 426 4.11 9.00 8.97
C ILE A 426 2.97 9.42 8.04
N ASN A 427 1.72 9.13 8.40
CA ASN A 427 0.54 9.68 7.71
C ASN A 427 0.07 10.96 8.40
N GLU A 428 -0.14 12.05 7.63
CA GLU A 428 -0.79 13.31 8.06
C GLU A 428 -0.39 13.82 9.45
N ASN A 429 0.86 13.66 9.81
CA ASN A 429 1.34 14.08 11.11
C ASN A 429 2.77 14.61 11.01
N TRP A 430 3.27 15.07 12.11
CA TRP A 430 4.48 15.84 12.26
C TRP A 430 5.26 15.32 13.45
N ASP A 431 6.40 14.75 13.19
CA ASP A 431 7.23 14.14 14.22
C ASP A 431 8.72 14.48 14.02
N SER A 432 9.20 15.40 14.85
CA SER A 432 10.60 15.84 14.74
C SER A 432 11.61 14.74 15.09
N TYR A 433 11.26 13.77 15.94
CA TYR A 433 12.13 12.64 16.23
C TYR A 433 12.28 11.74 15.02
N ILE A 434 11.17 11.37 14.40
CA ILE A 434 11.19 10.53 13.18
C ILE A 434 11.88 11.28 12.04
N GLY A 435 11.46 12.53 11.75
CA GLY A 435 11.98 13.28 10.61
C GLY A 435 13.44 13.69 10.74
N ASN A 436 13.86 14.20 11.92
CA ASN A 436 15.19 14.80 12.10
C ASN A 436 16.24 13.85 12.70
N THR A 437 15.80 12.73 13.30
CA THR A 437 16.72 11.76 13.92
C THR A 437 16.66 10.40 13.24
N LEU A 438 15.48 9.82 13.17
CA LEU A 438 15.34 8.43 12.75
C LEU A 438 15.51 8.24 11.24
N ILE A 439 14.86 9.05 10.41
CA ILE A 439 15.01 8.97 8.94
C ILE A 439 16.46 9.12 8.49
N PRO A 440 17.27 10.08 8.98
CA PRO A 440 18.70 10.15 8.65
C PRO A 440 19.47 8.87 8.97
N GLU A 441 19.21 8.24 10.14
CA GLU A 441 19.84 6.97 10.52
C GLU A 441 19.42 5.82 9.59
N LEU A 442 18.13 5.76 9.25
CA LEU A 442 17.57 4.73 8.36
C LEU A 442 18.04 4.92 6.91
N LYS A 443 18.28 6.14 6.50
CA LYS A 443 18.84 6.45 5.18
C LYS A 443 20.29 5.99 5.04
N GLU A 444 21.07 5.97 6.11
CA GLU A 444 22.39 5.33 6.10
C GLU A 444 22.28 3.81 5.92
N LEU A 445 21.23 3.21 6.48
CA LEU A 445 20.95 1.78 6.32
C LEU A 445 20.50 1.46 4.89
N ASP A 446 19.53 2.22 4.34
CA ASP A 446 19.02 2.07 2.98
C ASP A 446 19.00 3.41 2.22
N PRO A 447 20.10 3.74 1.49
CA PRO A 447 20.16 4.96 0.69
C PRO A 447 19.50 4.84 -0.70
N THR A 448 18.89 3.70 -1.04
CA THR A 448 18.42 3.39 -2.40
C THR A 448 16.95 3.76 -2.64
N ARG A 449 16.29 4.33 -1.64
CA ARG A 449 14.87 4.71 -1.67
C ARG A 449 14.70 6.15 -1.23
N ILE A 450 13.58 6.74 -1.63
CA ILE A 450 13.13 8.04 -1.12
C ILE A 450 12.46 7.82 0.24
N TRP A 451 12.69 8.73 1.18
CA TRP A 451 11.99 8.81 2.44
C TRP A 451 10.98 9.93 2.43
N ASP A 452 9.78 9.63 2.88
CA ASP A 452 8.73 10.59 3.17
C ASP A 452 8.63 10.77 4.68
N ALA A 453 8.74 12.00 5.14
CA ALA A 453 8.66 12.33 6.56
C ALA A 453 7.23 12.68 6.99
N GLY A 454 6.26 12.49 6.11
CA GLY A 454 4.85 12.74 6.33
C GLY A 454 4.35 14.04 5.72
N TYR A 455 3.07 14.21 5.86
CA TYR A 455 2.26 15.26 5.32
C TYR A 455 2.72 16.67 5.68
N MET A 456 2.96 17.51 4.68
CA MET A 456 3.35 18.93 4.81
C MET A 456 4.60 19.18 5.67
N THR A 457 5.60 18.33 5.55
CA THR A 457 6.79 18.39 6.40
C THR A 457 7.98 19.10 5.82
N SER A 458 8.02 19.32 4.50
CA SER A 458 9.16 19.90 3.80
C SER A 458 9.67 21.21 4.41
N ASP A 459 8.79 22.09 4.86
CA ASP A 459 9.14 23.36 5.48
C ASP A 459 9.53 23.24 6.96
N GLN A 460 9.36 22.07 7.55
CA GLN A 460 9.26 21.96 8.97
C GLN A 460 10.22 20.93 9.54
N MET A 461 10.55 19.90 8.75
CA MET A 461 11.54 18.87 9.09
C MET A 461 12.96 19.19 8.54
N GLY A 462 13.12 20.33 7.91
CA GLY A 462 14.40 20.80 7.43
C GLY A 462 14.89 20.09 6.17
N THR A 463 16.14 19.61 6.15
CA THR A 463 16.83 19.15 4.93
C THR A 463 16.58 17.67 4.57
N ASN A 464 15.78 16.95 5.32
CA ASN A 464 15.65 15.50 5.18
C ASN A 464 14.54 15.06 4.23
N ASP A 465 13.65 15.98 3.85
CA ASP A 465 12.57 15.66 2.93
C ASP A 465 13.06 15.56 1.50
N GLU A 466 12.75 14.46 0.88
CA GLU A 466 13.11 14.19 -0.52
C GLU A 466 11.91 14.31 -1.45
N MET A 467 10.71 14.36 -0.90
CA MET A 467 9.44 14.55 -1.57
C MET A 467 8.48 15.31 -0.66
N ASP A 468 7.31 15.63 -1.19
CA ASP A 468 6.19 16.28 -0.48
C ASP A 468 4.91 15.52 -0.81
N GLU A 469 4.03 15.30 0.20
CA GLU A 469 2.78 14.56 0.02
C GLU A 469 1.54 15.40 0.39
N PRO A 470 1.05 16.25 -0.50
CA PRO A 470 -0.17 16.99 -0.25
C PRO A 470 -1.42 16.09 -0.39
N HIS A 471 -2.41 16.30 0.52
CA HIS A 471 -3.74 15.71 0.45
C HIS A 471 -4.77 16.79 0.09
N PRO A 472 -4.93 17.18 -1.17
CA PRO A 472 -5.76 18.30 -1.56
C PRO A 472 -7.25 17.95 -1.60
N TYR A 473 -7.79 17.46 -0.51
CA TYR A 473 -9.21 17.20 -0.38
C TYR A 473 -10.05 18.50 -0.48
N ARG A 474 -10.98 18.55 -1.40
CA ARG A 474 -11.73 19.76 -1.68
C ARG A 474 -12.96 19.97 -0.83
N ALA A 475 -13.67 18.94 -0.54
CA ALA A 475 -14.89 19.02 0.25
C ALA A 475 -14.68 18.32 1.57
N LEU A 476 -14.25 19.07 2.58
CA LEU A 476 -14.16 18.56 3.95
C LEU A 476 -15.55 18.48 4.55
N THR A 477 -16.04 17.29 4.75
CA THR A 477 -17.39 17.02 5.22
C THR A 477 -17.55 16.89 6.72
N LEU A 478 -16.57 17.27 7.48
CA LEU A 478 -16.77 17.58 8.90
C LEU A 478 -17.66 18.81 9.11
N MET A 479 -18.04 19.47 8.00
CA MET A 479 -19.00 20.58 8.00
C MET A 479 -20.43 20.05 7.99
N HIS A 480 -21.29 20.64 8.81
CA HIS A 480 -22.74 20.42 8.72
C HIS A 480 -23.27 20.84 7.35
N SER A 481 -24.33 20.20 6.89
CA SER A 481 -24.93 20.50 5.56
C SER A 481 -25.31 21.97 5.38
N SER A 482 -25.64 22.69 6.46
CA SER A 482 -25.85 24.15 6.45
C SER A 482 -24.58 24.95 6.15
N GLU A 483 -23.44 24.50 6.64
CA GLU A 483 -22.14 25.14 6.43
C GLU A 483 -21.57 24.88 5.04
N LEU A 484 -21.88 23.71 4.44
CA LEU A 484 -21.48 23.39 3.08
C LEU A 484 -22.05 24.36 2.04
N ASN A 485 -23.30 24.77 2.20
CA ASN A 485 -23.91 25.77 1.31
C ASN A 485 -23.18 27.12 1.36
N ASP A 486 -22.79 27.57 2.56
CA ASP A 486 -22.03 28.81 2.71
C ASP A 486 -20.57 28.64 2.26
N TYR A 487 -19.96 27.49 2.51
CA TYR A 487 -18.63 27.18 2.02
C TYR A 487 -18.54 27.24 0.49
N PHE A 488 -19.42 26.53 -0.23
CA PHE A 488 -19.42 26.54 -1.69
C PHE A 488 -19.89 27.87 -2.30
N LYS A 489 -20.69 28.65 -1.58
CA LYS A 489 -21.05 30.02 -1.99
C LYS A 489 -19.86 30.97 -1.91
N ASN A 490 -19.03 30.83 -0.88
CA ASN A 490 -17.85 31.67 -0.66
C ASN A 490 -16.61 31.17 -1.39
N ASN A 491 -16.57 29.87 -1.72
CA ASN A 491 -15.49 29.22 -2.45
C ASN A 491 -16.06 28.48 -3.66
N PRO A 492 -16.59 29.23 -4.66
CA PRO A 492 -17.21 28.61 -5.82
C PRO A 492 -16.19 27.77 -6.58
N TYR A 493 -16.59 26.55 -6.88
CA TYR A 493 -15.76 25.62 -7.62
C TYR A 493 -16.36 25.29 -8.97
N ASN A 494 -15.56 25.49 -9.99
CA ASN A 494 -15.91 25.12 -11.36
C ASN A 494 -15.39 23.73 -11.69
N LEU A 495 -16.13 22.71 -11.24
CA LEU A 495 -15.81 21.31 -11.48
C LEU A 495 -15.51 21.08 -12.99
N GLY A 496 -14.32 20.55 -13.31
CA GLY A 496 -13.89 20.30 -14.68
C GLY A 496 -13.15 21.44 -15.39
N ALA A 497 -13.06 22.64 -14.79
CA ALA A 497 -12.16 23.69 -15.29
C ALA A 497 -10.71 23.37 -14.87
N LEU A 498 -9.86 23.00 -15.84
CA LEU A 498 -8.50 22.50 -15.60
C LEU A 498 -7.47 23.64 -15.48
N HIS A 499 -7.84 24.86 -15.82
CA HIS A 499 -6.98 26.05 -15.77
C HIS A 499 -7.12 26.84 -14.46
N GLU A 500 -8.09 26.51 -13.63
CA GLU A 500 -8.32 27.20 -12.36
C GLU A 500 -7.39 26.67 -11.27
N ASN A 501 -6.81 27.58 -10.50
CA ASN A 501 -6.02 27.19 -9.34
C ASN A 501 -6.93 26.61 -8.26
N TRP A 502 -6.52 25.49 -7.74
CA TRP A 502 -7.22 24.87 -6.65
C TRP A 502 -6.70 25.37 -5.29
N VAL A 503 -7.62 25.71 -4.42
CA VAL A 503 -7.35 25.96 -3.01
C VAL A 503 -8.10 24.86 -2.23
N GLY A 504 -7.40 23.82 -1.83
CA GLY A 504 -7.92 22.73 -1.02
C GLY A 504 -7.38 22.76 0.42
N PHE A 505 -7.60 21.66 1.15
CA PHE A 505 -7.11 21.50 2.52
C PHE A 505 -5.58 21.60 2.61
N SER A 506 -4.87 21.06 1.62
CA SER A 506 -3.44 21.36 1.40
C SER A 506 -3.21 21.84 -0.03
N SER A 507 -2.32 22.78 -0.16
CA SER A 507 -2.00 23.37 -1.47
C SER A 507 -0.95 22.52 -2.18
N ILE A 508 -1.12 22.36 -3.50
CA ILE A 508 -0.02 21.88 -4.34
C ILE A 508 0.95 23.07 -4.48
N LEU A 509 2.03 23.03 -3.74
CA LEU A 509 3.06 24.05 -3.71
C LEU A 509 4.24 23.64 -4.59
N ASP A 510 4.94 24.63 -5.15
CA ASP A 510 6.23 24.37 -5.81
C ASP A 510 7.34 24.26 -4.79
N ALA A 511 7.46 23.08 -4.17
CA ALA A 511 8.46 22.80 -3.15
C ALA A 511 9.88 22.51 -3.72
N GLY A 512 10.04 22.48 -5.05
CA GLY A 512 11.32 22.12 -5.69
C GLY A 512 11.70 20.64 -5.58
N VAL A 513 10.87 19.84 -4.91
CA VAL A 513 10.93 18.37 -4.79
C VAL A 513 9.72 17.73 -5.48
N PRO A 514 9.74 16.43 -5.77
CA PRO A 514 8.56 15.74 -6.28
C PRO A 514 7.42 15.83 -5.27
N GLN A 515 6.24 16.20 -5.76
CA GLN A 515 5.00 16.12 -5.00
C GLN A 515 4.24 14.87 -5.41
N LEU A 516 3.87 14.03 -4.48
CA LEU A 516 3.00 12.90 -4.68
C LEU A 516 1.65 13.20 -4.01
N VAL A 517 0.64 13.50 -4.83
CA VAL A 517 -0.73 13.59 -4.33
C VAL A 517 -1.23 12.17 -4.10
N ASN A 518 -0.91 11.62 -2.93
CA ASN A 518 -1.21 10.22 -2.61
C ASN A 518 -2.57 10.03 -1.96
N GLU A 519 -3.31 11.11 -1.67
CA GLU A 519 -4.71 11.07 -1.29
C GLU A 519 -5.51 12.21 -1.92
N TYR A 520 -6.66 11.88 -2.55
CA TYR A 520 -7.65 12.80 -3.06
C TYR A 520 -8.98 12.08 -3.30
N GLY A 521 -10.06 12.82 -3.55
CA GLY A 521 -11.35 12.25 -3.90
C GLY A 521 -12.28 12.02 -2.70
N TRP A 522 -12.56 13.04 -1.91
CA TRP A 522 -13.48 12.98 -0.75
C TRP A 522 -14.94 12.79 -1.18
N ILE A 523 -15.22 11.66 -1.88
CA ILE A 523 -16.52 11.30 -2.47
C ILE A 523 -16.74 9.79 -2.38
N TRP A 524 -16.47 9.18 -1.23
CA TRP A 524 -16.52 7.74 -1.05
C TRP A 524 -17.93 7.20 -0.93
N LEU A 525 -18.12 5.99 -1.46
CA LEU A 525 -19.33 5.19 -1.31
C LEU A 525 -19.00 3.86 -0.65
N TRP A 526 -19.94 3.35 0.12
CA TRP A 526 -19.94 1.95 0.47
C TRP A 526 -20.27 1.09 -0.76
N ARG A 527 -19.92 -0.19 -0.74
CA ARG A 527 -20.11 -1.10 -1.90
C ARG A 527 -21.57 -1.23 -2.31
N ASP A 528 -22.52 -1.01 -1.41
CA ASP A 528 -23.95 -0.98 -1.73
C ASP A 528 -24.43 0.32 -2.41
N GLY A 529 -23.55 1.28 -2.58
CA GLY A 529 -23.79 2.58 -3.25
C GLY A 529 -24.31 3.67 -2.33
N ARG A 530 -24.41 3.43 -1.02
CA ARG A 530 -24.68 4.50 -0.05
C ARG A 530 -23.41 5.32 0.20
N PRO A 531 -23.54 6.64 0.43
CA PRO A 531 -22.41 7.45 0.85
C PRO A 531 -21.73 6.89 2.10
N SER A 532 -20.41 7.01 2.20
CA SER A 532 -19.68 6.68 3.43
C SER A 532 -19.96 7.71 4.53
N LYS A 533 -19.53 7.40 5.77
CA LYS A 533 -19.74 8.29 6.92
C LYS A 533 -19.16 9.69 6.73
N LEU A 534 -18.04 9.83 6.01
CA LEU A 534 -17.40 11.11 5.76
C LEU A 534 -17.98 11.88 4.57
N THR A 535 -18.81 11.27 3.72
CA THR A 535 -19.22 11.88 2.45
C THR A 535 -20.70 12.07 2.26
N LEU A 536 -21.54 11.66 3.22
CA LEU A 536 -22.99 11.80 3.14
C LEU A 536 -23.44 13.24 2.84
N ASN A 537 -22.83 14.22 3.49
CA ASN A 537 -23.20 15.64 3.28
C ASN A 537 -22.88 16.12 1.86
N ASN A 538 -21.81 15.65 1.23
CA ASN A 538 -21.50 15.97 -0.15
C ASN A 538 -22.57 15.45 -1.11
N TYR A 539 -22.96 14.19 -0.94
CA TYR A 539 -24.02 13.60 -1.76
C TYR A 539 -25.35 14.30 -1.59
N ASN A 540 -25.72 14.64 -0.34
CA ASN A 540 -26.92 15.42 -0.06
C ASN A 540 -26.89 16.81 -0.69
N TYR A 541 -25.72 17.46 -0.71
CA TYR A 541 -25.55 18.77 -1.36
C TYR A 541 -25.75 18.70 -2.88
N TYR A 542 -25.11 17.72 -3.55
CA TYR A 542 -25.17 17.62 -5.01
C TYR A 542 -26.45 17.01 -5.53
N LEU A 543 -26.96 15.95 -4.91
CA LEU A 543 -28.04 15.10 -5.39
C LEU A 543 -29.34 15.24 -4.59
N GLY A 544 -29.28 15.77 -3.35
CA GLY A 544 -30.38 15.75 -2.39
C GLY A 544 -30.44 14.46 -1.57
N GLU A 545 -31.18 14.49 -0.46
CA GLU A 545 -31.26 13.41 0.54
C GLU A 545 -31.82 12.07 0.05
N ASN A 546 -32.53 12.07 -1.09
CA ASN A 546 -33.19 10.88 -1.65
C ASN A 546 -32.45 10.34 -2.90
N ALA A 547 -31.16 10.57 -3.02
CA ALA A 547 -30.37 10.06 -4.14
C ALA A 547 -30.32 8.53 -4.15
N THR A 548 -30.47 7.95 -5.34
CA THR A 548 -30.35 6.48 -5.48
C THR A 548 -28.85 6.07 -5.51
N PRO A 549 -28.55 4.79 -5.19
CA PRO A 549 -27.19 4.26 -5.33
C PRO A 549 -26.57 4.48 -6.71
N GLU A 550 -27.36 4.39 -7.77
CA GLU A 550 -26.90 4.61 -9.16
C GLU A 550 -26.50 6.08 -9.37
N GLN A 551 -27.33 7.03 -8.89
CA GLN A 551 -27.00 8.45 -8.94
C GLN A 551 -25.73 8.78 -8.14
N CYS A 552 -25.58 8.17 -6.98
CA CYS A 552 -24.36 8.33 -6.17
C CYS A 552 -23.12 7.80 -6.90
N ARG A 553 -23.21 6.61 -7.52
CA ARG A 553 -22.11 6.03 -8.29
C ARG A 553 -21.74 6.84 -9.52
N GLU A 554 -22.73 7.42 -10.22
CA GLU A 554 -22.47 8.29 -11.36
C GLU A 554 -21.77 9.59 -10.92
N LEU A 555 -22.24 10.22 -9.86
CA LEU A 555 -21.59 11.41 -9.30
C LEU A 555 -20.14 11.10 -8.88
N GLN A 556 -19.92 9.99 -8.16
CA GLN A 556 -18.58 9.55 -7.76
C GLN A 556 -17.66 9.39 -8.97
N ALA A 557 -18.11 8.64 -9.97
CA ALA A 557 -17.34 8.38 -11.17
C ALA A 557 -16.99 9.66 -11.92
N TYR A 558 -17.95 10.54 -12.06
CA TYR A 558 -17.76 11.80 -12.76
C TYR A 558 -16.87 12.78 -11.99
N TRP A 559 -17.06 12.91 -10.68
CA TRP A 559 -16.22 13.75 -9.83
C TRP A 559 -14.76 13.31 -9.86
N LEU A 560 -14.51 12.02 -9.63
CA LEU A 560 -13.15 11.47 -9.61
C LEU A 560 -12.46 11.55 -10.97
N GLU A 561 -13.22 11.40 -12.08
CA GLU A 561 -12.71 11.66 -13.43
C GLU A 561 -12.18 13.10 -13.55
N LEU A 562 -13.00 14.09 -13.19
CA LEU A 562 -12.65 15.49 -13.34
C LEU A 562 -11.51 15.93 -12.43
N GLU A 563 -11.49 15.44 -11.21
CA GLU A 563 -10.42 15.72 -10.24
C GLU A 563 -9.08 15.11 -10.68
N THR A 564 -9.11 13.86 -11.16
CA THR A 564 -7.93 13.20 -11.72
C THR A 564 -7.40 13.91 -12.97
N GLU A 565 -8.29 14.35 -13.87
CA GLU A 565 -7.90 15.14 -15.05
C GLU A 565 -7.25 16.45 -14.64
N TRP A 566 -7.79 17.13 -13.65
CA TRP A 566 -7.22 18.38 -13.14
C TRP A 566 -5.82 18.14 -12.54
N LEU A 567 -5.67 17.19 -11.60
CA LEU A 567 -4.39 16.87 -10.96
C LEU A 567 -3.32 16.47 -11.99
N ARG A 568 -3.69 15.69 -13.01
CA ARG A 568 -2.77 15.30 -14.07
C ARG A 568 -2.40 16.44 -15.01
N SER A 569 -3.30 17.39 -15.20
CA SER A 569 -3.01 18.59 -15.99
C SER A 569 -2.06 19.54 -15.28
N GLU A 570 -1.92 19.44 -13.97
CA GLU A 570 -0.95 20.14 -13.14
C GLU A 570 0.40 19.44 -13.15
N ARG A 571 1.29 19.86 -14.08
CA ARG A 571 2.56 19.17 -14.36
C ARG A 571 3.69 19.40 -13.34
N SER A 572 3.40 20.08 -12.23
CA SER A 572 4.31 20.16 -11.08
C SER A 572 4.27 18.92 -10.18
N VAL A 573 3.21 18.11 -10.29
CA VAL A 573 2.99 16.89 -9.50
C VAL A 573 3.75 15.73 -10.12
N GLY A 574 4.48 14.95 -9.31
CA GLY A 574 5.26 13.77 -9.71
C GLY A 574 4.46 12.49 -9.76
N GLY A 575 3.26 12.48 -9.20
CA GLY A 575 2.35 11.33 -9.20
C GLY A 575 1.04 11.61 -8.48
N ILE A 576 0.03 10.77 -8.74
CA ILE A 576 -1.29 10.83 -8.10
C ILE A 576 -1.78 9.42 -7.74
N LEU A 577 -2.29 9.26 -6.52
CA LEU A 577 -2.87 8.03 -6.00
C LEU A 577 -4.25 8.33 -5.40
N ALA A 578 -5.31 7.85 -6.06
CA ALA A 578 -6.68 8.06 -5.59
C ALA A 578 -6.97 7.30 -4.29
N PHE A 579 -7.65 7.89 -3.33
CA PHE A 579 -7.99 7.22 -2.08
C PHE A 579 -9.44 6.69 -2.11
N CYS A 580 -9.70 5.34 -2.01
CA CYS A 580 -8.72 4.27 -1.94
C CYS A 580 -9.20 3.02 -2.70
N HIS A 581 -8.28 2.12 -3.03
CA HIS A 581 -8.54 0.90 -3.78
C HIS A 581 -9.12 -0.23 -2.91
N LEU A 582 -8.72 -0.30 -1.63
CA LEU A 582 -9.25 -1.24 -0.65
C LEU A 582 -9.34 -0.58 0.73
N THR A 583 -10.50 -0.69 1.36
CA THR A 583 -10.72 -0.31 2.76
C THR A 583 -11.84 -1.18 3.36
N ASN A 584 -12.22 -0.92 4.62
CA ASN A 584 -13.38 -1.58 5.21
C ASN A 584 -14.69 -1.00 4.68
N ASN A 585 -15.61 -1.87 4.27
CA ASN A 585 -16.99 -1.48 3.98
C ASN A 585 -17.72 -1.06 5.26
N TYR A 586 -18.64 -0.11 5.17
CA TYR A 586 -19.37 0.49 6.29
C TYR A 586 -18.50 1.30 7.27
N GLY A 587 -17.26 1.58 6.92
CA GLY A 587 -16.34 2.46 7.64
C GLY A 587 -16.51 3.94 7.30
N PHE A 588 -15.45 4.71 7.57
CA PHE A 588 -15.42 6.16 7.34
C PHE A 588 -15.31 6.51 5.85
N THR A 589 -14.57 5.73 5.11
CA THR A 589 -14.30 5.87 3.68
C THR A 589 -14.95 4.73 2.87
N GLY A 590 -14.58 4.56 1.61
CA GLY A 590 -15.05 3.47 0.75
C GLY A 590 -14.03 3.17 -0.35
N ASP A 591 -14.15 2.02 -0.94
CA ASP A 591 -13.27 1.53 -2.01
C ASP A 591 -13.91 1.57 -3.41
N TRP A 592 -13.15 1.14 -4.41
CA TRP A 592 -13.57 1.21 -5.82
C TRP A 592 -14.31 -0.05 -6.30
N PHE A 593 -14.95 -0.78 -5.37
CA PHE A 593 -15.69 -2.00 -5.70
C PHE A 593 -17.18 -1.86 -5.39
N ILE A 594 -17.96 -2.77 -5.96
CA ILE A 594 -19.39 -2.91 -5.68
C ILE A 594 -19.69 -4.36 -5.27
N ASN A 595 -20.80 -4.56 -4.59
CA ASN A 595 -21.29 -5.87 -4.17
C ASN A 595 -20.34 -6.61 -3.21
N ASP A 596 -20.07 -7.89 -3.46
CA ASP A 596 -19.22 -8.73 -2.61
C ASP A 596 -17.74 -8.52 -2.98
N ILE A 597 -16.92 -8.14 -2.01
CA ILE A 597 -15.49 -7.86 -2.23
C ILE A 597 -14.69 -9.10 -2.70
N LYS A 598 -15.19 -10.30 -2.44
CA LYS A 598 -14.54 -11.53 -2.93
C LYS A 598 -14.45 -11.56 -4.46
N ASP A 599 -15.43 -10.95 -5.14
CA ASP A 599 -15.51 -10.93 -6.60
C ASP A 599 -14.67 -9.80 -7.23
N LEU A 600 -14.28 -8.79 -6.43
CA LEU A 600 -13.55 -7.60 -6.89
C LEU A 600 -14.22 -6.98 -8.13
N GLU A 601 -15.54 -6.79 -8.06
CA GLU A 601 -16.30 -6.18 -9.15
C GLU A 601 -16.05 -4.67 -9.17
N PRO A 602 -15.47 -4.12 -10.28
CA PRO A 602 -15.14 -2.70 -10.35
C PRO A 602 -16.36 -1.79 -10.36
N SER A 603 -16.32 -0.72 -9.56
CA SER A 603 -17.31 0.36 -9.58
C SER A 603 -17.27 1.16 -10.89
N PRO A 604 -18.29 1.97 -11.20
CA PRO A 604 -18.22 2.93 -12.31
C PRO A 604 -17.01 3.86 -12.23
N ALA A 605 -16.62 4.33 -11.03
CA ALA A 605 -15.44 5.17 -10.83
C ALA A 605 -14.15 4.45 -11.27
N PHE A 606 -13.96 3.19 -10.87
CA PHE A 606 -12.80 2.40 -11.29
C PHE A 606 -12.74 2.23 -12.82
N ARG A 607 -13.89 2.05 -13.47
CA ARG A 607 -13.94 1.93 -14.94
C ARG A 607 -13.54 3.23 -15.64
N TRP A 608 -13.91 4.40 -15.09
CA TRP A 608 -13.51 5.70 -15.62
C TRP A 608 -12.04 6.02 -15.38
N PHE A 609 -11.42 5.50 -14.32
CA PHE A 609 -9.97 5.63 -14.10
C PHE A 609 -9.13 5.13 -15.27
N LYS A 610 -9.61 4.16 -16.03
CA LYS A 610 -8.94 3.71 -17.26
C LYS A 610 -8.69 4.85 -18.27
N HIS A 611 -9.53 5.86 -18.26
CA HIS A 611 -9.42 7.00 -19.15
C HIS A 611 -8.61 8.12 -18.53
N CYS A 612 -8.97 8.57 -17.35
CA CYS A 612 -8.30 9.70 -16.71
C CYS A 612 -6.89 9.36 -16.20
N PHE A 613 -6.53 8.06 -16.00
CA PHE A 613 -5.18 7.61 -15.67
C PHE A 613 -4.38 7.09 -16.88
N ALA A 614 -4.94 7.06 -18.08
CA ALA A 614 -4.18 6.63 -19.26
C ALA A 614 -2.85 7.40 -19.38
N PRO A 615 -1.70 6.76 -19.61
CA PRO A 615 -0.38 7.43 -19.61
C PRO A 615 -0.30 8.63 -20.54
N SER A 616 -1.02 8.59 -21.65
CA SER A 616 -1.26 9.71 -22.53
C SER A 616 -2.76 9.92 -22.71
N ALA A 617 -3.23 11.16 -22.50
CA ALA A 617 -4.64 11.49 -22.52
C ALA A 617 -4.89 12.92 -23.02
N VAL A 618 -6.11 13.18 -23.45
CA VAL A 618 -6.58 14.54 -23.81
C VAL A 618 -7.86 14.82 -23.08
N PHE A 619 -7.86 15.88 -22.29
CA PHE A 619 -8.95 16.30 -21.41
C PHE A 619 -9.64 17.56 -21.94
N ILE A 620 -10.92 17.70 -21.60
CA ILE A 620 -11.69 18.90 -21.92
C ILE A 620 -11.53 19.90 -20.78
N ASP A 621 -10.93 21.07 -21.04
CA ASP A 621 -10.86 22.18 -20.08
C ASP A 621 -12.10 23.04 -20.18
N LEU A 622 -13.16 22.61 -19.52
CA LEU A 622 -14.44 23.28 -19.52
C LEU A 622 -15.22 22.95 -18.24
N ALA A 623 -15.74 23.96 -17.58
CA ALA A 623 -16.51 23.78 -16.36
C ALA A 623 -17.81 22.99 -16.63
N ASP A 624 -18.06 21.98 -15.78
CA ASP A 624 -19.31 21.23 -15.76
C ASP A 624 -20.52 22.12 -15.43
N ARG A 625 -21.66 21.81 -16.01
CA ARG A 625 -22.93 22.51 -15.74
C ARG A 625 -24.08 21.60 -15.29
N ARG A 626 -23.80 20.32 -15.02
CA ARG A 626 -24.78 19.43 -14.44
C ARG A 626 -24.77 19.51 -12.91
N TYR A 627 -23.60 19.53 -12.31
CA TYR A 627 -23.40 19.54 -10.87
C TYR A 627 -22.93 20.89 -10.32
N THR A 628 -22.38 21.78 -11.15
CA THR A 628 -21.94 23.12 -10.75
C THR A 628 -23.13 24.09 -10.77
N LYS A 629 -23.76 24.27 -9.61
CA LYS A 629 -25.06 24.96 -9.50
C LYS A 629 -25.02 26.49 -9.74
N HIS A 630 -23.88 27.13 -9.54
CA HIS A 630 -23.73 28.59 -9.63
C HIS A 630 -23.44 29.11 -11.05
N LEU A 631 -23.14 28.20 -11.98
CA LEU A 631 -22.83 28.59 -13.35
C LEU A 631 -24.10 28.85 -14.19
N GLU A 632 -24.13 29.99 -14.85
CA GLU A 632 -25.21 30.32 -15.78
C GLU A 632 -25.26 29.37 -16.98
N PRO A 633 -26.46 29.11 -17.54
CA PRO A 633 -26.62 28.36 -18.76
C PRO A 633 -25.86 28.99 -19.94
N LEU A 634 -25.35 28.17 -20.83
CA LEU A 634 -24.74 28.60 -22.07
C LEU A 634 -25.83 29.15 -23.03
N LYS A 635 -25.49 30.19 -23.77
CA LYS A 635 -26.44 30.82 -24.70
C LYS A 635 -26.70 29.91 -25.91
N PRO A 636 -27.97 29.55 -26.21
CA PRO A 636 -28.30 28.76 -27.39
C PRO A 636 -27.76 29.39 -28.69
N GLY A 637 -27.21 28.57 -29.57
CA GLY A 637 -26.67 28.98 -30.86
C GLY A 637 -25.41 29.85 -30.82
N SER A 638 -24.80 30.07 -29.64
CA SER A 638 -23.54 30.79 -29.53
C SER A 638 -22.32 29.88 -29.84
N ASP A 639 -21.19 30.53 -30.00
CA ASP A 639 -19.90 29.84 -30.08
C ASP A 639 -19.33 29.63 -28.67
N LEU A 640 -18.86 28.46 -28.39
CA LEU A 640 -18.19 28.08 -27.15
C LEU A 640 -16.69 27.84 -27.43
N VAL A 641 -15.84 28.65 -26.80
CA VAL A 641 -14.37 28.51 -26.87
C VAL A 641 -13.88 27.80 -25.61
N PHE A 642 -13.07 26.79 -25.76
CA PHE A 642 -12.45 26.07 -24.65
C PHE A 642 -11.11 25.46 -25.11
N ASN A 643 -10.34 24.87 -24.20
CA ASN A 643 -9.10 24.16 -24.53
C ASN A 643 -9.28 22.64 -24.42
N LEU A 644 -8.60 21.93 -25.31
CA LEU A 644 -8.19 20.56 -25.05
C LEU A 644 -6.82 20.58 -24.36
N VAL A 645 -6.67 19.76 -23.31
CA VAL A 645 -5.44 19.64 -22.54
C VAL A 645 -4.87 18.25 -22.76
N GLY A 646 -3.85 18.14 -23.62
CA GLY A 646 -3.08 16.91 -23.80
C GLY A 646 -2.06 16.77 -22.66
N VAL A 647 -1.99 15.57 -22.06
CA VAL A 647 -0.98 15.20 -21.06
C VAL A 647 -0.29 13.93 -21.48
N ASN A 648 1.01 13.83 -21.20
CA ASN A 648 1.82 12.65 -21.53
C ASN A 648 2.81 12.37 -20.38
N ASP A 649 2.71 11.19 -19.78
CA ASP A 649 3.57 10.73 -18.69
C ASP A 649 4.70 9.81 -19.15
N LEU A 650 4.84 9.64 -20.48
CA LEU A 650 5.83 8.74 -21.07
C LEU A 650 7.08 9.52 -21.51
N ASN A 651 8.21 8.84 -21.55
CA ASN A 651 9.48 9.36 -22.08
C ASN A 651 9.56 9.37 -23.62
N LYS A 652 8.42 9.31 -24.30
CA LYS A 652 8.28 9.38 -25.75
C LYS A 652 7.12 10.28 -26.13
N GLU A 653 7.19 10.86 -27.33
CA GLU A 653 6.09 11.64 -27.90
C GLU A 653 4.82 10.81 -28.03
N SER A 654 3.67 11.39 -27.73
CA SER A 654 2.35 10.86 -28.01
C SER A 654 1.65 11.70 -29.06
N SER A 655 1.07 11.07 -30.06
CA SER A 655 0.34 11.78 -31.13
C SER A 655 -0.92 11.01 -31.53
N GLY A 656 -1.92 11.75 -31.99
CA GLY A 656 -3.18 11.15 -32.38
C GLY A 656 -4.23 12.15 -32.83
N LYS A 657 -5.46 11.67 -32.95
CA LYS A 657 -6.64 12.47 -33.29
C LYS A 657 -7.61 12.51 -32.11
N VAL A 658 -8.22 13.64 -31.90
CA VAL A 658 -9.30 13.83 -30.94
C VAL A 658 -10.59 14.01 -31.69
N LEU A 659 -11.54 13.11 -31.49
CA LEU A 659 -12.89 13.22 -32.03
C LEU A 659 -13.81 13.80 -30.93
N LEU A 660 -14.21 15.05 -31.12
CA LEU A 660 -15.19 15.71 -30.26
C LEU A 660 -16.60 15.32 -30.72
N LYS A 661 -17.44 14.86 -29.81
CA LYS A 661 -18.84 14.51 -30.04
C LYS A 661 -19.74 15.25 -29.10
N LEU A 662 -20.74 15.94 -29.60
CA LEU A 662 -21.79 16.56 -28.81
C LEU A 662 -23.06 15.71 -28.90
N LEU A 663 -23.57 15.25 -27.76
CA LEU A 663 -24.74 14.39 -27.66
C LEU A 663 -25.90 15.16 -27.01
N ASP A 664 -27.13 14.91 -27.46
CA ASP A 664 -28.34 15.40 -26.82
C ASP A 664 -28.79 14.51 -25.62
N GLU A 665 -29.92 14.87 -25.01
CA GLU A 665 -30.50 14.16 -23.85
C GLU A 665 -30.90 12.72 -24.14
N LYS A 666 -30.90 12.30 -25.40
CA LYS A 666 -31.20 10.91 -25.84
C LYS A 666 -29.96 10.13 -26.27
N GLY A 667 -28.80 10.76 -26.14
CA GLY A 667 -27.54 10.15 -26.61
C GLY A 667 -27.33 10.22 -28.12
N THR A 668 -28.14 11.05 -28.83
CA THR A 668 -27.98 11.25 -30.29
C THR A 668 -26.82 12.22 -30.51
N ILE A 669 -25.85 11.81 -31.34
CA ILE A 669 -24.76 12.68 -31.77
C ILE A 669 -25.31 13.76 -32.69
N ILE A 670 -25.23 15.02 -32.26
CA ILE A 670 -25.73 16.19 -33.00
C ILE A 670 -24.63 16.95 -33.73
N SER A 671 -23.38 16.81 -33.31
CA SER A 671 -22.22 17.33 -34.03
C SER A 671 -20.97 16.53 -33.72
N THR A 672 -20.03 16.53 -34.68
CA THR A 672 -18.71 15.97 -34.54
C THR A 672 -17.66 16.92 -35.09
N GLN A 673 -16.50 16.95 -34.45
CA GLN A 673 -15.32 17.71 -34.88
C GLN A 673 -14.06 16.89 -34.64
N GLU A 674 -13.10 16.95 -35.55
CA GLU A 674 -11.83 16.23 -35.45
C GLU A 674 -10.68 17.24 -35.29
N GLU A 675 -9.80 16.99 -34.32
CA GLU A 675 -8.58 17.74 -34.06
C GLU A 675 -7.37 16.79 -34.09
N SER A 676 -6.21 17.28 -34.48
CA SER A 676 -4.96 16.54 -34.38
C SER A 676 -4.12 17.11 -33.27
N ILE A 677 -3.52 16.25 -32.43
CA ILE A 677 -2.70 16.69 -31.30
C ILE A 677 -1.40 15.90 -31.23
N VAL A 678 -0.33 16.61 -30.85
CA VAL A 678 0.99 16.05 -30.54
C VAL A 678 1.40 16.53 -29.18
N ILE A 679 1.81 15.61 -28.29
CA ILE A 679 2.15 15.89 -26.90
C ILE A 679 3.57 15.39 -26.65
N GLU A 680 4.45 16.31 -26.28
CA GLU A 680 5.85 16.04 -25.99
C GLU A 680 6.03 15.07 -24.82
N PRO A 681 7.17 14.37 -24.71
CA PRO A 681 7.49 13.51 -23.58
C PRO A 681 7.39 14.27 -22.25
N PHE A 682 6.70 13.71 -21.27
CA PHE A 682 6.39 14.34 -19.98
C PHE A 682 5.76 15.74 -20.11
N GLY A 683 5.06 15.97 -21.22
CA GLY A 683 4.57 17.28 -21.62
C GLY A 683 3.10 17.54 -21.29
N LYS A 684 2.74 18.80 -21.47
CA LYS A 684 1.36 19.33 -21.51
C LYS A 684 1.18 20.11 -22.82
N ARG A 685 0.08 19.88 -23.50
CA ARG A 685 -0.30 20.61 -24.72
C ARG A 685 -1.65 21.26 -24.55
N LEU A 686 -1.74 22.57 -24.72
CA LEU A 686 -3.02 23.29 -24.82
C LEU A 686 -3.38 23.48 -26.27
N GLN A 687 -4.62 23.13 -26.65
CA GLN A 687 -5.14 23.31 -27.99
C GLN A 687 -6.52 23.97 -27.94
N PRO A 688 -6.63 25.23 -28.35
CA PRO A 688 -7.92 25.93 -28.44
C PRO A 688 -8.87 25.23 -29.40
N CYS A 689 -10.13 25.12 -28.99
CA CYS A 689 -11.23 24.57 -29.76
C CYS A 689 -12.42 25.52 -29.77
N LEU A 690 -13.16 25.51 -30.86
CA LEU A 690 -14.40 26.28 -31.03
C LEU A 690 -15.53 25.28 -31.34
N LEU A 691 -16.57 25.28 -30.49
CA LEU A 691 -17.75 24.45 -30.68
C LEU A 691 -18.98 25.33 -30.91
N LYS A 692 -19.71 25.08 -31.98
CA LYS A 692 -21.02 25.71 -32.21
C LYS A 692 -22.08 25.05 -31.33
N LEU A 693 -22.66 25.79 -30.39
CA LEU A 693 -23.73 25.29 -29.53
C LEU A 693 -25.05 25.13 -30.29
N PRO A 694 -25.89 24.16 -29.90
CA PRO A 694 -27.21 23.98 -30.44
C PRO A 694 -28.10 25.19 -30.18
N SER A 695 -29.01 25.47 -31.13
CA SER A 695 -30.05 26.50 -30.96
C SER A 695 -31.17 26.03 -30.02
N LYS A 696 -31.36 24.71 -29.81
CA LYS A 696 -32.32 24.13 -28.91
C LYS A 696 -31.77 24.19 -27.49
N SER A 697 -32.55 24.68 -26.53
CA SER A 697 -32.25 24.60 -25.10
C SER A 697 -32.33 23.15 -24.61
N GLY A 698 -31.42 22.72 -23.73
CA GLY A 698 -31.39 21.38 -23.17
C GLY A 698 -30.07 21.04 -22.48
N GLY A 699 -30.01 19.85 -21.93
CA GLY A 699 -28.77 19.21 -21.39
C GLY A 699 -28.02 18.48 -22.51
N TYR A 700 -26.74 18.70 -22.58
CA TYR A 700 -25.88 18.08 -23.59
C TYR A 700 -24.66 17.46 -22.94
N LEU A 701 -24.11 16.43 -23.60
CA LEU A 701 -22.86 15.80 -23.20
C LEU A 701 -21.81 16.00 -24.29
N LEU A 702 -20.73 16.69 -23.96
CA LEU A 702 -19.53 16.78 -24.80
C LEU A 702 -18.55 15.67 -24.43
N ILE A 703 -18.12 14.87 -25.41
CA ILE A 703 -17.11 13.81 -25.25
C ILE A 703 -15.93 14.11 -26.14
N ALA A 704 -14.72 14.01 -25.63
CA ALA A 704 -13.49 13.93 -26.38
C ALA A 704 -12.98 12.49 -26.40
N GLU A 705 -12.83 11.92 -27.59
CA GLU A 705 -12.22 10.59 -27.80
C GLU A 705 -10.83 10.79 -28.37
N TYR A 706 -9.80 10.55 -27.57
CA TYR A 706 -8.42 10.60 -28.03
C TYR A 706 -7.98 9.26 -28.60
N HIS A 707 -7.82 9.20 -29.91
CA HIS A 707 -7.32 8.08 -30.68
C HIS A 707 -5.80 8.21 -30.84
N GLU A 708 -5.07 7.74 -29.80
CA GLU A 708 -3.61 7.72 -29.80
C GLU A 708 -3.10 6.74 -30.85
N LYS A 709 -2.06 7.12 -31.58
CA LYS A 709 -1.42 6.25 -32.55
C LYS A 709 -0.80 5.02 -31.87
N GLY A 710 -1.26 3.83 -32.26
CA GLY A 710 -0.82 2.55 -31.69
C GLY A 710 -1.62 2.04 -30.49
N ARG A 711 -2.59 2.81 -29.97
CA ARG A 711 -3.52 2.37 -28.93
C ARG A 711 -4.81 1.85 -29.56
N ALA A 712 -5.26 0.66 -29.15
CA ALA A 712 -6.41 -0.01 -29.78
C ALA A 712 -7.77 0.65 -29.45
N LYS A 713 -7.90 1.25 -28.26
CA LYS A 713 -9.15 1.89 -27.80
C LYS A 713 -8.88 3.37 -27.45
N PRO A 714 -9.84 4.28 -27.75
CA PRO A 714 -9.67 5.68 -27.42
C PRO A 714 -9.68 5.93 -25.90
N VAL A 715 -9.03 7.00 -25.50
CA VAL A 715 -9.12 7.57 -24.16
C VAL A 715 -10.21 8.65 -24.17
N LEU A 716 -11.08 8.65 -23.17
CA LEU A 716 -12.25 9.49 -23.11
C LEU A 716 -12.10 10.59 -22.06
N SER A 717 -12.69 11.76 -22.32
CA SER A 717 -12.97 12.82 -21.36
C SER A 717 -14.36 13.39 -21.66
N ARG A 718 -15.14 13.76 -20.65
CA ARG A 718 -16.53 14.19 -20.82
C ARG A 718 -16.85 15.43 -20.00
N ARG A 719 -17.81 16.26 -20.51
CA ARG A 719 -18.36 17.44 -19.80
C ARG A 719 -19.84 17.58 -20.09
N TYR A 720 -20.62 17.83 -19.05
CA TYR A 720 -22.04 18.17 -19.21
C TYR A 720 -22.23 19.66 -19.42
N LEU A 721 -23.05 20.01 -20.41
CA LEU A 721 -23.37 21.37 -20.80
C LEU A 721 -24.86 21.64 -20.56
N LYS A 722 -25.16 22.78 -19.95
CA LYS A 722 -26.51 23.33 -19.87
C LYS A 722 -26.65 24.49 -20.88
N VAL A 723 -27.50 24.29 -21.89
CA VAL A 723 -27.77 25.30 -22.93
C VAL A 723 -29.16 25.83 -22.72
N GLY A 724 -29.30 27.16 -22.45
CA GLY A 724 -30.57 27.79 -22.13
C GLY A 724 -31.23 27.28 -20.84
N ASP A 725 -32.44 27.69 -20.56
CA ASP A 725 -33.12 27.49 -19.27
C ASP A 725 -34.04 26.26 -19.21
N ALA A 726 -34.03 25.41 -20.24
CA ALA A 726 -34.95 24.26 -20.31
C ALA A 726 -34.58 23.08 -19.41
N VAL A 727 -33.37 23.07 -18.80
CA VAL A 727 -32.88 21.99 -17.94
C VAL A 727 -33.37 22.18 -16.52
N THR A 728 -34.18 21.26 -16.04
CA THR A 728 -34.79 21.29 -14.69
C THR A 728 -34.38 20.13 -13.79
N SER A 729 -33.85 19.05 -14.37
CA SER A 729 -33.47 17.85 -13.62
C SER A 729 -32.26 17.14 -14.19
N PHE A 730 -31.72 16.17 -13.44
CA PHE A 730 -30.64 15.29 -13.92
C PHE A 730 -31.05 14.41 -15.11
N LYS A 731 -32.36 14.14 -15.29
CA LYS A 731 -32.90 13.36 -16.40
C LYS A 731 -32.85 14.09 -17.75
N ASP A 732 -32.58 15.37 -17.71
CA ASP A 732 -32.45 16.19 -18.93
C ASP A 732 -31.09 16.05 -19.59
N TYR A 733 -30.22 15.16 -19.06
CA TYR A 733 -28.90 14.80 -19.59
C TYR A 733 -28.84 13.34 -19.95
N PHE A 734 -28.06 13.03 -20.98
CA PHE A 734 -27.68 11.66 -21.30
C PHE A 734 -26.55 11.19 -20.38
N GLU A 735 -26.74 10.08 -19.69
CA GLU A 735 -25.71 9.43 -18.90
C GLU A 735 -24.90 8.46 -19.76
N TYR A 736 -23.60 8.73 -19.91
CA TYR A 736 -22.71 7.88 -20.67
C TYR A 736 -22.17 6.75 -19.77
N THR A 737 -22.59 5.53 -20.06
CA THR A 737 -22.16 4.34 -19.31
C THR A 737 -21.04 3.63 -20.06
N LEU A 738 -19.94 3.33 -19.37
CA LEU A 738 -18.86 2.48 -19.88
C LEU A 738 -19.26 1.00 -19.75
N ASN A 739 -19.36 0.31 -20.87
CA ASN A 739 -19.61 -1.14 -20.94
C ASN A 739 -18.32 -1.93 -20.85
#